data_856a3606a763f778e40404883d363edc
#
_entry.id   856a3606a763f778e40404883d363edc
#
_cell.length_a   1.000
_cell.length_b   1.000
_cell.length_c   1.000
_cell.angle_alpha   90.00
_cell.angle_beta   90.00
_cell.angle_gamma   90.00
#
_symmetry.space_group_name_H-M   'P 1'
#
loop_
_entity.id
_entity.type
_entity.pdbx_description
1 polymer ?
#
loop_
_entity_poly.entity_id
_entity_poly.type
_entity_poly.pdbx_seq_one_letter_code
_entity_poly.pdbx_strand_id
1 'polypeptide(L)'
;MEQLYIKLDKKLIVRAKQIKLPSFKKDVAQKASDKQLLNLSQGVDYLETFFQEISLESVQIGDDFKIKILFLDDIFFVDSPYLNIDIKFQNKQKDGIDHFIVKNLSFKDFNVSISGEGSANFDKDDYKFDGNFTSHELNGKLSFALKDTLLTYKAYDVNAGSIKDFIAELDSRIHLNSEVKNWIYGYIVADDYHLNEINGKADLKKNDLFLNELNATANAKNLLVKFDKGLPAVNVAEANITLNNSKLKFDLTAPVYKGKKLDGSNVAINNIFDEKSANLELFIKTNSIYDEAINEILRAYKINVPVRQLSGKMDAGLKILIKLDEKSLENFDEKSVIANGDFKISDAVLDIAGSKFNAKSALVKLVNTSALNIDASGFGLDFFRANAKANINLQKSTGEIKGVIESFDLKEKSDKILALKNEPFSALLDFNKPNETTLSIEPFGINLSFGDESTIATKNSNFIMQNSPVLKQNGVLGFDDVSIKSKDFVNLEILAKGLKFDMPFLDKNGSKYDRDDFLITVSRAGVKVQSASKKLSLNIAEKGIEVKSNDLNLLVLDGNSTKEQSTPLELFAKNGDIILQDLNKTLPFTSFSAEKKGKSTSLNGLAKQGRVGYFSDEKSINLDATDISGEFINGLLGTKSFEGGKFRLKMLGENSKNFKAEVRFFGTYLKDYIFYQRLLSFLNSVPSLLSFKTPDFNDKGFTVKNGKILLTRKGDVIEFLAIEMIGTSADIGGRGTIDLNSKKINIDLELKILKDASGIIDKIPLINQIILGKDRSLSTVIAIRGTTEKPEYSTQILRDALLSPLKIIRNVLQAPFLIFE
;
A
#
# COMPACT_ATOMS: atom_id res chain seq x y z
N MET A 1 53.04 45.80 -48.04
CA MET A 1 54.05 44.97 -47.37
C MET A 1 55.02 45.83 -46.70
N GLU A 2 55.30 45.54 -45.40
CA GLU A 2 56.35 46.27 -44.66
C GLU A 2 57.52 45.34 -44.39
N GLN A 3 58.79 45.88 -44.59
CA GLN A 3 60.00 45.13 -44.30
C GLN A 3 60.06 43.76 -44.95
N LEU A 4 59.84 43.71 -46.26
CA LEU A 4 59.96 42.46 -47.06
C LEU A 4 61.46 42.21 -47.32
N TYR A 5 61.93 41.01 -46.92
CA TYR A 5 63.22 40.47 -47.21
C TYR A 5 63.09 39.15 -48.00
N ILE A 6 63.73 39.04 -49.14
CA ILE A 6 63.79 37.87 -49.99
C ILE A 6 65.24 37.58 -50.31
N LYS A 7 65.69 36.38 -50.01
CA LYS A 7 67.02 35.90 -50.36
C LYS A 7 66.95 34.52 -51.01
N LEU A 8 67.59 34.30 -52.07
CA LEU A 8 67.84 32.99 -52.66
C LEU A 8 69.25 32.54 -52.31
N ASP A 9 69.29 31.40 -51.56
CA ASP A 9 70.54 30.71 -51.27
C ASP A 9 70.51 29.36 -51.96
N LYS A 10 70.61 28.27 -51.22
CA LYS A 10 70.23 26.92 -51.77
C LYS A 10 68.68 26.77 -51.91
N LYS A 11 67.93 27.41 -51.01
CA LYS A 11 66.44 27.55 -51.07
C LYS A 11 66.13 29.02 -50.78
N LEU A 12 64.86 29.38 -51.01
CA LEU A 12 64.31 30.72 -50.84
C LEU A 12 64.10 31.05 -49.37
N ILE A 13 64.51 32.20 -48.93
CA ILE A 13 64.20 32.78 -47.59
C ILE A 13 63.36 34.02 -47.86
N VAL A 14 62.14 33.99 -47.22
CA VAL A 14 61.14 35.07 -47.28
C VAL A 14 60.83 35.54 -45.89
N ARG A 15 61.08 36.80 -45.59
CA ARG A 15 60.67 37.42 -44.33
C ARG A 15 59.88 38.70 -44.60
N ALA A 16 58.72 38.83 -43.92
CA ALA A 16 58.03 40.12 -43.99
C ALA A 16 57.39 40.42 -42.59
N LYS A 17 57.55 41.71 -42.20
CA LYS A 17 56.95 42.15 -40.92
C LYS A 17 55.43 42.25 -40.98
N GLN A 18 54.93 42.85 -42.07
CA GLN A 18 53.45 42.94 -42.29
C GLN A 18 53.12 42.80 -43.78
N ILE A 19 52.07 41.91 -44.00
CA ILE A 19 51.47 41.78 -45.30
C ILE A 19 49.97 42.12 -45.10
N LYS A 20 49.44 43.10 -45.86
CA LYS A 20 47.96 43.38 -45.89
C LYS A 20 47.39 42.82 -47.16
N LEU A 21 46.38 41.94 -47.00
CA LEU A 21 45.62 41.39 -48.06
C LEU A 21 44.15 41.90 -48.01
N PRO A 22 43.54 42.18 -49.16
CA PRO A 22 42.10 42.53 -49.13
C PRO A 22 41.27 41.41 -48.55
N SER A 23 40.09 41.74 -48.00
CA SER A 23 39.14 40.75 -47.50
C SER A 23 38.66 39.86 -48.68
N PHE A 24 38.71 38.56 -48.54
CA PHE A 24 38.15 37.63 -49.47
C PHE A 24 36.61 37.71 -49.42
N LYS A 25 35.91 37.82 -50.58
CA LYS A 25 34.48 37.76 -50.61
C LYS A 25 34.01 36.38 -50.11
N LYS A 26 32.95 36.36 -49.33
CA LYS A 26 32.43 35.19 -48.63
C LYS A 26 31.95 33.99 -49.53
N ASP A 27 31.95 34.18 -50.89
CA ASP A 27 31.43 33.18 -51.84
C ASP A 27 32.36 31.97 -52.10
N VAL A 28 33.58 31.96 -51.52
CA VAL A 28 34.54 30.89 -51.78
C VAL A 28 34.47 29.77 -50.71
N ALA A 29 33.75 29.99 -49.59
CA ALA A 29 33.74 29.04 -48.47
C ALA A 29 32.93 27.77 -48.68
N GLN A 30 32.10 27.70 -49.70
CA GLN A 30 31.13 26.58 -49.90
C GLN A 30 31.55 25.49 -50.91
N LYS A 31 32.70 25.63 -51.59
CA LYS A 31 33.16 24.61 -52.56
C LYS A 31 34.54 24.01 -52.25
N ALA A 32 34.97 24.12 -51.01
CA ALA A 32 36.37 23.83 -50.64
C ALA A 32 36.62 22.42 -50.07
N SER A 33 35.68 21.47 -50.09
CA SER A 33 35.86 20.22 -49.36
C SER A 33 36.64 19.10 -50.05
N ASP A 34 36.60 19.00 -51.39
CA ASP A 34 37.10 17.78 -52.07
C ASP A 34 38.53 17.91 -52.61
N LYS A 35 39.08 19.11 -52.71
CA LYS A 35 40.46 19.34 -53.20
C LYS A 35 41.50 19.80 -52.17
N GLN A 36 41.10 20.07 -50.95
CA GLN A 36 41.97 20.74 -49.98
C GLN A 36 42.99 19.80 -49.26
N LEU A 37 42.67 18.55 -49.03
CA LEU A 37 43.60 17.58 -48.46
C LEU A 37 44.71 17.20 -49.48
N LEU A 38 44.37 17.04 -50.76
CA LEU A 38 45.32 16.84 -51.82
C LEU A 38 46.28 18.03 -52.00
N ASN A 39 45.83 19.24 -51.71
CA ASN A 39 46.63 20.45 -51.83
C ASN A 39 47.59 20.64 -50.65
N LEU A 40 47.32 20.04 -49.45
CA LEU A 40 48.19 20.11 -48.30
C LEU A 40 49.50 19.33 -48.52
N SER A 41 49.46 18.14 -49.12
CA SER A 41 50.63 17.33 -49.41
C SER A 41 51.58 18.04 -50.39
N GLN A 42 50.97 18.51 -51.49
CA GLN A 42 51.73 19.30 -52.45
C GLN A 42 52.26 20.57 -51.85
N GLY A 43 51.53 21.17 -50.90
CA GLY A 43 51.97 22.38 -50.20
C GLY A 43 53.20 22.17 -49.33
N VAL A 44 53.25 21.10 -48.55
CA VAL A 44 54.39 20.71 -47.68
C VAL A 44 55.64 20.44 -48.53
N ASP A 45 55.49 19.54 -49.55
CA ASP A 45 56.52 19.24 -50.46
C ASP A 45 57.08 20.49 -51.18
N TYR A 46 56.19 21.41 -51.55
CA TYR A 46 56.54 22.66 -52.17
C TYR A 46 57.30 23.57 -51.22
N LEU A 47 56.89 23.69 -49.99
CA LEU A 47 57.54 24.44 -48.92
C LEU A 47 58.94 23.87 -48.66
N GLU A 48 59.01 22.55 -48.42
CA GLU A 48 60.31 21.88 -48.18
C GLU A 48 61.27 21.97 -49.38
N THR A 49 60.78 21.89 -50.60
CA THR A 49 61.57 21.88 -51.80
C THR A 49 62.12 23.24 -52.09
N PHE A 50 61.32 24.26 -51.98
CA PHE A 50 61.64 25.57 -52.46
C PHE A 50 62.08 26.58 -51.36
N PHE A 51 61.63 26.40 -50.13
CA PHE A 51 61.90 27.41 -49.09
C PHE A 51 62.82 26.84 -48.01
N GLN A 52 63.68 27.63 -47.47
CA GLN A 52 64.47 27.43 -46.28
C GLN A 52 63.73 28.08 -45.10
N GLU A 53 63.15 29.27 -45.34
CA GLU A 53 62.50 30.08 -44.38
C GLU A 53 61.36 30.89 -45.00
N ILE A 54 60.17 30.83 -44.34
CA ILE A 54 59.07 31.77 -44.53
C ILE A 54 58.73 32.32 -43.14
N SER A 55 59.01 33.61 -42.96
CA SER A 55 58.76 34.32 -41.70
C SER A 55 57.82 35.50 -41.94
N LEU A 56 56.55 35.37 -41.67
CA LEU A 56 55.50 36.36 -41.83
C LEU A 56 54.97 36.72 -40.41
N GLU A 57 55.48 37.85 -39.85
CA GLU A 57 55.16 38.21 -38.48
C GLU A 57 53.68 38.63 -38.37
N SER A 58 53.10 39.24 -39.42
CA SER A 58 51.69 39.64 -39.44
C SER A 58 51.21 39.65 -40.89
N VAL A 59 50.33 38.70 -41.25
CA VAL A 59 49.45 38.67 -42.41
C VAL A 59 48.06 39.15 -42.02
N GLN A 60 47.73 40.36 -42.40
CA GLN A 60 46.40 40.94 -42.14
C GLN A 60 45.50 40.69 -43.36
N ILE A 61 44.38 40.03 -43.18
CA ILE A 61 43.37 39.77 -44.18
C ILE A 61 42.10 40.55 -43.81
N GLY A 62 41.75 41.57 -44.60
CA GLY A 62 40.72 42.53 -44.20
C GLY A 62 41.13 43.30 -42.96
N ASP A 63 40.15 43.80 -42.17
CA ASP A 63 40.41 44.62 -40.99
C ASP A 63 40.64 43.84 -39.69
N ASP A 64 40.08 42.65 -39.57
CA ASP A 64 40.01 41.96 -38.30
C ASP A 64 40.82 40.66 -38.23
N PHE A 65 41.27 40.08 -39.35
CA PHE A 65 41.89 38.77 -39.36
C PHE A 65 43.42 38.87 -39.52
N LYS A 66 44.17 38.50 -38.47
CA LYS A 66 45.64 38.50 -38.43
C LYS A 66 46.20 37.10 -38.25
N ILE A 67 47.14 36.69 -39.08
CA ILE A 67 47.86 35.42 -39.01
C ILE A 67 49.36 35.67 -38.94
N LYS A 68 50.06 34.95 -38.05
CA LYS A 68 51.47 34.79 -38.02
C LYS A 68 51.87 33.45 -38.66
N ILE A 69 52.81 33.40 -39.60
CA ILE A 69 53.28 32.18 -40.24
C ILE A 69 54.79 32.13 -40.16
N LEU A 70 55.30 31.01 -39.67
CA LEU A 70 56.73 30.68 -39.69
C LEU A 70 56.90 29.27 -40.25
N PHE A 71 57.70 29.17 -41.27
CA PHE A 71 58.29 27.92 -41.75
C PHE A 71 59.81 28.09 -41.69
N LEU A 72 60.47 27.27 -40.93
CA LEU A 72 61.92 27.30 -40.84
C LEU A 72 62.47 25.89 -40.77
N ASP A 73 63.21 25.51 -41.80
CA ASP A 73 63.77 24.17 -41.98
C ASP A 73 62.67 23.07 -41.88
N ASP A 74 62.43 22.51 -40.66
CA ASP A 74 61.52 21.41 -40.37
C ASP A 74 60.40 21.90 -39.47
N ILE A 75 60.29 23.16 -39.10
CA ILE A 75 59.29 23.72 -38.20
C ILE A 75 58.27 24.51 -38.99
N PHE A 76 56.96 24.17 -38.81
CA PHE A 76 55.86 24.93 -39.33
C PHE A 76 55.03 25.48 -38.17
N PHE A 77 54.87 26.78 -38.08
CA PHE A 77 54.16 27.47 -37.09
C PHE A 77 53.14 28.44 -37.71
N VAL A 78 51.89 28.36 -37.26
CA VAL A 78 50.81 29.31 -37.60
C VAL A 78 50.12 29.74 -36.31
N ASP A 79 49.93 31.03 -36.13
CA ASP A 79 49.08 31.58 -35.06
C ASP A 79 48.07 32.55 -35.67
N SER A 80 46.81 32.26 -35.41
CA SER A 80 45.67 33.06 -35.83
C SER A 80 44.68 33.25 -34.66
N PRO A 81 43.67 34.10 -34.76
CA PRO A 81 42.65 34.25 -33.72
C PRO A 81 41.95 32.92 -33.37
N TYR A 82 41.79 31.98 -34.34
CA TYR A 82 41.04 30.76 -34.19
C TYR A 82 41.91 29.50 -34.04
N LEU A 83 43.17 29.54 -34.55
CA LEU A 83 43.99 28.36 -34.66
C LEU A 83 45.42 28.67 -34.33
N ASN A 84 46.10 27.84 -33.54
CA ASN A 84 47.55 27.83 -33.35
C ASN A 84 48.08 26.46 -33.79
N ILE A 85 49.11 26.45 -34.63
CA ILE A 85 49.78 25.24 -35.13
C ILE A 85 51.27 25.38 -34.83
N ASP A 86 51.89 24.42 -34.21
CA ASP A 86 53.35 24.28 -34.06
C ASP A 86 53.70 22.80 -34.33
N ILE A 87 54.20 22.56 -35.53
CA ILE A 87 54.52 21.21 -36.01
C ILE A 87 56.01 21.20 -36.41
N LYS A 88 56.67 20.09 -36.04
CA LYS A 88 58.03 19.81 -36.48
C LYS A 88 58.02 18.57 -37.36
N PHE A 89 58.44 18.72 -38.63
CA PHE A 89 58.59 17.59 -39.53
C PHE A 89 59.90 16.84 -39.27
N GLN A 90 59.89 15.55 -39.38
CA GLN A 90 61.08 14.70 -39.31
C GLN A 90 61.45 14.25 -40.75
N ASN A 91 62.73 14.00 -41.03
CA ASN A 91 63.20 13.64 -42.38
C ASN A 91 62.38 12.42 -42.95
N LYS A 92 62.06 12.53 -44.23
CA LYS A 92 61.42 11.46 -45.04
C LYS A 92 62.17 10.14 -44.93
N GLN A 93 61.48 9.10 -44.54
CA GLN A 93 62.05 7.75 -44.62
C GLN A 93 61.93 7.18 -46.04
N LYS A 94 62.74 6.17 -46.34
CA LYS A 94 62.78 5.49 -47.65
C LYS A 94 61.51 4.87 -48.14
N ASP A 95 60.51 4.74 -47.23
CA ASP A 95 59.20 4.11 -47.46
C ASP A 95 58.11 5.12 -47.93
N GLY A 96 58.43 6.39 -48.06
CA GLY A 96 57.48 7.43 -48.46
C GLY A 96 56.57 7.92 -47.37
N ILE A 97 56.91 7.63 -46.12
CA ILE A 97 56.12 8.05 -44.94
C ILE A 97 56.84 9.22 -44.28
N ASP A 98 56.17 10.34 -44.11
CA ASP A 98 56.64 11.50 -43.37
C ASP A 98 56.21 11.40 -41.91
N HIS A 99 57.15 11.57 -40.99
CA HIS A 99 56.87 11.64 -39.57
C HIS A 99 56.94 13.11 -39.12
N PHE A 100 56.04 13.47 -38.22
CA PHE A 100 55.96 14.80 -37.66
C PHE A 100 55.62 14.79 -36.17
N ILE A 101 56.09 15.78 -35.46
CA ILE A 101 55.76 16.03 -34.07
C ILE A 101 54.91 17.30 -34.03
N VAL A 102 53.68 17.15 -33.53
CA VAL A 102 52.78 18.26 -33.19
C VAL A 102 53.12 18.69 -31.77
N LYS A 103 53.82 19.82 -31.63
CA LYS A 103 54.10 20.41 -30.31
C LYS A 103 52.87 21.06 -29.75
N ASN A 104 52.08 21.73 -30.59
CA ASN A 104 50.80 22.29 -30.28
C ASN A 104 49.92 22.45 -31.52
N LEU A 105 48.72 21.95 -31.47
CA LEU A 105 47.62 22.23 -32.39
C LEU A 105 46.42 22.66 -31.54
N SER A 106 46.16 23.98 -31.53
CA SER A 106 45.12 24.52 -30.65
C SER A 106 44.00 25.18 -31.44
N PHE A 107 42.77 24.71 -31.26
CA PHE A 107 41.54 25.32 -31.78
C PHE A 107 40.97 26.23 -30.69
N LYS A 108 41.24 27.54 -30.77
CA LYS A 108 40.98 28.49 -29.70
C LYS A 108 39.50 28.65 -29.40
N ASP A 109 38.62 28.65 -30.44
CA ASP A 109 37.17 28.73 -30.29
C ASP A 109 36.54 27.49 -29.63
N PHE A 110 37.24 26.35 -29.68
CA PHE A 110 36.78 25.09 -29.11
C PHE A 110 37.48 24.74 -27.81
N ASN A 111 38.41 25.63 -27.37
CA ASN A 111 39.27 25.38 -26.22
C ASN A 111 39.94 23.98 -26.26
N VAL A 112 40.34 23.53 -27.44
CA VAL A 112 40.99 22.23 -27.68
C VAL A 112 42.46 22.47 -28.02
N SER A 113 43.35 21.78 -27.31
CA SER A 113 44.80 21.73 -27.65
C SER A 113 45.24 20.29 -27.76
N ILE A 114 46.04 19.98 -28.78
CA ILE A 114 46.53 18.66 -29.13
C ILE A 114 48.04 18.71 -29.27
N SER A 115 48.74 17.71 -28.74
CA SER A 115 50.18 17.52 -28.93
C SER A 115 50.52 16.05 -29.07
N GLY A 116 51.50 15.67 -29.89
CA GLY A 116 51.83 14.26 -30.10
C GLY A 116 52.67 14.03 -31.35
N GLU A 117 52.64 12.80 -31.83
CA GLU A 117 53.42 12.37 -32.98
C GLU A 117 52.50 11.84 -34.07
N GLY A 118 52.84 12.08 -35.30
CA GLY A 118 52.08 11.57 -36.43
C GLY A 118 52.92 11.10 -37.59
N SER A 119 52.28 10.43 -38.54
CA SER A 119 52.85 10.04 -39.80
C SER A 119 51.83 10.26 -40.93
N ALA A 120 52.38 10.62 -42.09
CA ALA A 120 51.59 10.88 -43.28
C ALA A 120 52.18 10.15 -44.46
N ASN A 121 51.41 9.37 -45.20
CA ASN A 121 51.72 8.91 -46.52
C ASN A 121 50.82 9.65 -47.52
N PHE A 122 51.34 10.74 -48.04
CA PHE A 122 50.56 11.61 -48.92
C PHE A 122 50.15 10.93 -50.28
N ASP A 123 50.95 9.97 -50.73
CA ASP A 123 50.69 9.26 -51.99
C ASP A 123 49.53 8.28 -51.87
N LYS A 124 49.24 7.82 -50.61
CA LYS A 124 48.22 6.85 -50.30
C LYS A 124 47.08 7.40 -49.47
N ASP A 125 47.02 8.71 -49.22
CA ASP A 125 46.08 9.37 -48.32
C ASP A 125 45.90 8.63 -47.00
N ASP A 126 47.04 8.20 -46.36
CA ASP A 126 47.09 7.47 -45.12
C ASP A 126 47.80 8.31 -44.05
N TYR A 127 47.04 8.80 -43.05
CA TYR A 127 47.50 9.67 -42.00
C TYR A 127 47.23 9.02 -40.65
N LYS A 128 48.20 9.07 -39.74
CA LYS A 128 48.10 8.56 -38.39
C LYS A 128 48.60 9.56 -37.39
N PHE A 129 47.98 9.63 -36.26
CA PHE A 129 48.38 10.51 -35.16
C PHE A 129 48.13 9.82 -33.84
N ASP A 130 49.06 10.02 -32.89
CA ASP A 130 48.94 9.61 -31.50
C ASP A 130 49.48 10.69 -30.59
N GLY A 131 48.72 11.10 -29.57
CA GLY A 131 49.13 12.20 -28.76
C GLY A 131 48.19 12.47 -27.55
N ASN A 132 48.41 13.62 -26.93
CA ASN A 132 47.62 14.10 -25.83
C ASN A 132 46.70 15.23 -26.29
N PHE A 133 45.57 15.38 -25.63
CA PHE A 133 44.69 16.52 -25.85
C PHE A 133 44.23 17.10 -24.52
N THR A 134 43.88 18.38 -24.56
CA THR A 134 43.14 19.07 -23.50
C THR A 134 41.94 19.79 -24.11
N SER A 135 40.80 19.76 -23.48
CA SER A 135 39.59 20.48 -23.90
C SER A 135 38.73 20.79 -22.67
N HIS A 136 38.49 22.06 -22.41
CA HIS A 136 37.80 22.47 -21.17
C HIS A 136 38.51 21.85 -19.94
N GLU A 137 37.79 21.11 -19.13
CA GLU A 137 38.34 20.39 -17.96
C GLU A 137 38.81 18.95 -18.29
N LEU A 138 38.75 18.56 -19.58
CA LEU A 138 39.17 17.25 -20.04
C LEU A 138 40.64 17.21 -20.37
N ASN A 139 41.32 16.15 -19.98
CA ASN A 139 42.70 15.88 -20.44
C ASN A 139 42.83 14.36 -20.67
N GLY A 140 43.53 13.98 -21.72
CA GLY A 140 43.68 12.59 -22.07
C GLY A 140 44.52 12.37 -23.32
N LYS A 141 44.43 11.16 -23.85
CA LYS A 141 45.16 10.70 -25.06
C LYS A 141 44.21 10.60 -26.24
N LEU A 142 44.70 10.87 -27.41
CA LEU A 142 43.97 10.83 -28.66
C LEU A 142 44.82 10.13 -29.72
N SER A 143 44.23 9.17 -30.41
CA SER A 143 44.80 8.62 -31.63
C SER A 143 43.77 8.68 -32.74
N PHE A 144 44.22 8.91 -33.96
CA PHE A 144 43.40 8.81 -35.14
C PHE A 144 44.17 8.28 -36.34
N ALA A 145 43.43 7.64 -37.25
CA ALA A 145 43.92 7.25 -38.55
C ALA A 145 42.89 7.64 -39.62
N LEU A 146 43.34 8.38 -40.59
CA LEU A 146 42.59 8.76 -41.78
C LEU A 146 43.18 8.04 -42.99
N LYS A 147 42.36 7.24 -43.65
CA LYS A 147 42.71 6.60 -44.90
C LYS A 147 41.65 6.90 -45.96
N ASP A 148 42.08 7.47 -47.04
CA ASP A 148 41.24 8.04 -48.07
C ASP A 148 40.30 9.11 -47.47
N THR A 149 39.02 8.78 -47.21
CA THR A 149 38.05 9.67 -46.57
C THR A 149 37.55 9.13 -45.24
N LEU A 150 37.95 7.92 -44.91
CA LEU A 150 37.49 7.24 -43.67
C LEU A 150 38.44 7.58 -42.51
N LEU A 151 37.91 8.33 -41.56
CA LEU A 151 38.56 8.62 -40.29
C LEU A 151 38.18 7.61 -39.25
N THR A 152 39.16 6.94 -38.64
CA THR A 152 38.97 6.19 -37.39
C THR A 152 39.61 6.98 -36.25
N TYR A 153 38.93 7.15 -35.17
CA TYR A 153 39.44 7.90 -34.03
C TYR A 153 39.24 7.19 -32.71
N LYS A 154 40.11 7.48 -31.77
CA LYS A 154 40.06 6.94 -30.40
C LYS A 154 40.59 8.02 -29.45
N ALA A 155 39.80 8.29 -28.39
CA ALA A 155 40.31 9.01 -27.23
C ALA A 155 40.31 8.05 -26.03
N TYR A 156 41.33 8.11 -25.21
CA TYR A 156 41.49 7.17 -24.09
C TYR A 156 42.26 7.81 -22.93
N ASP A 157 42.09 7.21 -21.73
CA ASP A 157 42.73 7.69 -20.50
C ASP A 157 42.40 9.18 -20.24
N VAL A 158 41.08 9.52 -20.40
CA VAL A 158 40.62 10.90 -20.28
C VAL A 158 40.05 11.14 -18.90
N ASN A 159 40.58 12.12 -18.19
CA ASN A 159 40.08 12.55 -16.87
C ASN A 159 39.30 13.84 -17.00
N ALA A 160 38.23 13.97 -16.24
CA ALA A 160 37.36 15.14 -16.19
C ALA A 160 36.77 15.35 -14.81
N GLY A 161 36.82 16.56 -14.27
CA GLY A 161 36.02 16.95 -13.09
C GLY A 161 34.56 17.23 -13.46
N SER A 162 34.31 17.74 -14.67
CA SER A 162 32.97 17.97 -15.21
C SER A 162 32.92 17.66 -16.71
N ILE A 163 31.83 17.04 -17.15
CA ILE A 163 31.60 16.79 -18.59
C ILE A 163 30.63 17.79 -19.22
N LYS A 164 30.06 18.70 -18.42
CA LYS A 164 28.92 19.55 -18.81
C LYS A 164 29.26 20.43 -20.04
N ASP A 165 30.37 21.16 -20.00
CA ASP A 165 30.73 22.09 -21.08
C ASP A 165 31.11 21.34 -22.36
N PHE A 166 31.74 20.17 -22.22
CA PHE A 166 32.04 19.30 -23.36
C PHE A 166 30.77 18.76 -24.01
N ILE A 167 29.80 18.29 -23.23
CA ILE A 167 28.52 17.79 -23.77
C ILE A 167 27.70 18.91 -24.40
N ALA A 168 27.72 20.12 -23.84
CA ALA A 168 27.06 21.28 -24.44
C ALA A 168 27.65 21.64 -25.82
N GLU A 169 28.98 21.58 -25.96
CA GLU A 169 29.66 21.79 -27.26
C GLU A 169 29.32 20.65 -28.24
N LEU A 170 29.35 19.42 -27.81
CA LEU A 170 28.96 18.26 -28.62
C LEU A 170 27.55 18.37 -29.13
N ASP A 171 26.60 18.75 -28.26
CA ASP A 171 25.18 18.92 -28.58
C ASP A 171 24.94 19.95 -29.68
N SER A 172 25.72 21.04 -29.71
CA SER A 172 25.64 22.05 -30.76
C SER A 172 25.82 21.47 -32.17
N ARG A 173 26.41 20.27 -32.27
CA ARG A 173 26.77 19.60 -33.53
C ARG A 173 25.95 18.38 -33.87
N ILE A 174 25.64 17.53 -32.87
CA ILE A 174 24.93 16.27 -33.09
C ILE A 174 23.46 16.33 -32.67
N HIS A 175 23.00 17.46 -32.12
CA HIS A 175 21.61 17.70 -31.71
C HIS A 175 21.02 16.55 -30.86
N LEU A 176 21.58 16.38 -29.64
CA LEU A 176 21.06 15.43 -28.68
C LEU A 176 19.64 15.85 -28.22
N ASN A 177 18.75 14.88 -28.05
CA ASN A 177 17.47 15.11 -27.43
C ASN A 177 17.65 15.81 -26.07
N SER A 178 16.81 16.82 -25.76
CA SER A 178 16.94 17.65 -24.55
C SER A 178 16.86 16.81 -23.27
N GLU A 179 16.05 15.77 -23.27
CA GLU A 179 15.90 14.89 -22.09
C GLU A 179 17.07 13.90 -21.96
N VAL A 180 17.60 13.42 -23.07
CA VAL A 180 18.86 12.64 -23.06
C VAL A 180 19.99 13.48 -22.43
N LYS A 181 20.09 14.76 -22.80
CA LYS A 181 21.05 15.70 -22.17
C LYS A 181 20.83 15.85 -20.67
N ASN A 182 19.58 16.08 -20.26
CA ASN A 182 19.23 16.19 -18.85
C ASN A 182 19.60 14.92 -18.06
N TRP A 183 19.46 13.76 -18.67
CA TRP A 183 19.87 12.49 -18.05
C TRP A 183 21.39 12.35 -17.94
N ILE A 184 22.14 12.75 -18.95
CA ILE A 184 23.60 12.55 -18.97
C ILE A 184 24.32 13.45 -17.97
N TYR A 185 23.89 14.71 -17.79
CA TYR A 185 24.60 15.67 -16.93
C TYR A 185 23.72 16.49 -15.98
N GLY A 186 22.41 16.31 -16.02
CA GLY A 186 21.47 16.97 -15.09
C GLY A 186 20.97 16.03 -14.01
N TYR A 187 20.64 14.80 -14.35
CA TYR A 187 20.14 13.81 -13.43
C TYR A 187 21.18 12.80 -12.95
N ILE A 188 22.28 12.61 -13.69
CA ILE A 188 23.42 11.81 -13.27
C ILE A 188 24.60 12.75 -13.12
N VAL A 189 24.99 13.01 -11.88
CA VAL A 189 26.11 13.93 -11.53
C VAL A 189 27.12 13.15 -10.72
N ALA A 190 28.40 13.24 -11.10
CA ALA A 190 29.49 12.61 -10.38
C ALA A 190 30.56 13.67 -10.01
N ASP A 191 31.39 13.36 -9.02
CA ASP A 191 32.49 14.20 -8.60
C ASP A 191 33.71 14.02 -9.54
N ASP A 192 33.85 12.84 -10.15
CA ASP A 192 35.01 12.47 -10.96
C ASP A 192 34.57 11.53 -12.09
N TYR A 193 35.00 11.82 -13.29
CA TYR A 193 34.80 11.01 -14.49
C TYR A 193 36.15 10.62 -15.10
N HIS A 194 36.28 9.33 -15.40
CA HIS A 194 37.40 8.76 -16.11
C HIS A 194 36.92 8.01 -17.34
N LEU A 195 37.16 8.54 -18.54
CA LEU A 195 36.89 7.85 -19.78
C LEU A 195 38.09 6.92 -20.11
N ASN A 196 37.84 5.62 -20.00
CA ASN A 196 38.84 4.61 -20.35
C ASN A 196 39.16 4.65 -21.85
N GLU A 197 38.09 4.67 -22.65
CA GLU A 197 38.16 4.68 -24.10
C GLU A 197 36.88 5.17 -24.75
N ILE A 198 36.98 5.94 -25.80
CA ILE A 198 35.93 6.19 -26.81
C ILE A 198 36.54 6.01 -28.20
N ASN A 199 35.88 5.25 -29.05
CA ASN A 199 36.32 5.07 -30.42
C ASN A 199 35.14 5.09 -31.40
N GLY A 200 35.41 5.54 -32.60
CA GLY A 200 34.38 5.67 -33.65
C GLY A 200 35.00 5.85 -35.02
N LYS A 201 34.12 6.06 -36.00
CA LYS A 201 34.48 6.30 -37.40
C LYS A 201 33.68 7.46 -37.96
N ALA A 202 34.25 8.13 -38.98
CA ALA A 202 33.57 9.16 -39.75
C ALA A 202 33.99 9.10 -41.23
N ASP A 203 33.07 9.41 -42.12
CA ASP A 203 33.40 9.63 -43.55
C ASP A 203 33.46 11.15 -43.78
N LEU A 204 34.66 11.69 -43.90
CA LEU A 204 34.88 13.13 -44.09
C LEU A 204 34.31 13.67 -45.37
N LYS A 205 34.22 12.84 -46.43
CA LYS A 205 33.69 13.26 -47.71
C LYS A 205 32.14 13.40 -47.65
N LYS A 206 31.48 12.53 -46.94
CA LYS A 206 30.02 12.56 -46.76
C LYS A 206 29.62 13.46 -45.62
N ASN A 207 30.56 13.92 -44.79
CA ASN A 207 30.31 14.62 -43.56
C ASN A 207 29.40 13.79 -42.60
N ASP A 208 29.67 12.48 -42.54
CA ASP A 208 28.88 11.51 -41.82
C ASP A 208 29.70 10.94 -40.66
N LEU A 209 29.17 11.12 -39.44
CA LEU A 209 29.67 10.50 -38.23
C LEU A 209 28.86 9.20 -37.97
N PHE A 210 29.52 8.06 -38.05
CA PHE A 210 28.86 6.76 -37.82
C PHE A 210 28.51 6.58 -36.34
N LEU A 211 27.56 7.38 -35.84
CA LEU A 211 27.19 7.46 -34.42
C LEU A 211 26.78 6.09 -33.86
N ASN A 212 26.18 5.24 -34.67
CA ASN A 212 25.78 3.88 -34.26
C ASN A 212 26.98 2.94 -34.06
N GLU A 213 28.16 3.28 -34.63
CA GLU A 213 29.40 2.55 -34.43
C GLU A 213 30.27 3.15 -33.32
N LEU A 214 29.81 4.20 -32.67
CA LEU A 214 30.50 4.82 -31.54
C LEU A 214 30.47 3.92 -30.33
N ASN A 215 31.64 3.61 -29.78
CA ASN A 215 31.79 2.82 -28.57
C ASN A 215 32.57 3.60 -27.53
N ALA A 216 32.17 3.52 -26.28
CA ALA A 216 32.88 4.13 -25.17
C ALA A 216 32.77 3.30 -23.90
N THR A 217 33.81 3.39 -23.06
CA THR A 217 33.83 2.87 -21.70
C THR A 217 34.38 3.95 -20.76
N ALA A 218 33.70 4.18 -19.68
CA ALA A 218 34.10 5.16 -18.67
C ALA A 218 33.73 4.69 -17.25
N ASN A 219 34.36 5.28 -16.27
CA ASN A 219 34.01 5.14 -14.85
C ASN A 219 33.68 6.51 -14.29
N ALA A 220 32.74 6.54 -13.34
CA ALA A 220 32.43 7.74 -12.59
C ALA A 220 32.32 7.39 -11.11
N LYS A 221 32.74 8.31 -10.22
CA LYS A 221 32.77 8.11 -8.77
C LYS A 221 31.87 9.10 -8.04
N ASN A 222 31.34 8.66 -6.90
CA ASN A 222 30.48 9.46 -6.03
C ASN A 222 29.29 10.07 -6.79
N LEU A 223 28.51 9.20 -7.46
CA LEU A 223 27.41 9.67 -8.28
C LEU A 223 26.15 9.91 -7.45
N LEU A 224 25.42 10.93 -7.85
CA LEU A 224 24.02 11.15 -7.50
C LEU A 224 23.18 10.86 -8.74
N VAL A 225 22.35 9.83 -8.66
CA VAL A 225 21.42 9.46 -9.75
C VAL A 225 20.03 9.91 -9.37
N LYS A 226 19.55 10.97 -10.00
CA LYS A 226 18.21 11.52 -9.81
C LYS A 226 17.28 10.99 -10.91
N PHE A 227 16.55 9.93 -10.62
CA PHE A 227 15.72 9.23 -11.60
C PHE A 227 14.29 9.77 -11.72
N ASP A 228 13.89 10.68 -10.82
CA ASP A 228 12.62 11.41 -10.88
C ASP A 228 12.75 12.77 -10.19
N LYS A 229 12.02 13.80 -10.69
CA LYS A 229 12.05 15.17 -10.14
C LYS A 229 11.50 15.26 -8.71
N GLY A 230 10.55 14.41 -8.36
CA GLY A 230 9.87 14.38 -7.07
C GLY A 230 10.54 13.48 -6.02
N LEU A 231 11.54 12.68 -6.41
CA LEU A 231 12.19 11.71 -5.54
C LEU A 231 13.61 12.14 -5.16
N PRO A 232 14.12 11.73 -3.98
CA PRO A 232 15.53 11.85 -3.64
C PRO A 232 16.43 11.13 -4.64
N ALA A 233 17.67 11.59 -4.78
CA ALA A 233 18.65 10.92 -5.60
C ALA A 233 19.11 9.59 -4.96
N VAL A 234 19.54 8.66 -5.80
CA VAL A 234 20.28 7.46 -5.39
C VAL A 234 21.75 7.84 -5.25
N ASN A 235 22.35 7.53 -4.11
CA ASN A 235 23.78 7.65 -3.91
C ASN A 235 24.47 6.41 -4.46
N VAL A 236 25.49 6.58 -5.28
CA VAL A 236 26.22 5.50 -5.93
C VAL A 236 27.72 5.72 -5.73
N ALA A 237 28.42 4.71 -5.22
CA ALA A 237 29.85 4.85 -4.97
C ALA A 237 30.65 4.96 -6.29
N GLU A 238 30.31 4.13 -7.28
CA GLU A 238 30.95 4.10 -8.58
C GLU A 238 29.98 3.60 -9.65
N ALA A 239 30.09 4.08 -10.87
CA ALA A 239 29.38 3.55 -12.02
C ALA A 239 30.34 3.22 -13.16
N ASN A 240 30.19 2.03 -13.73
CA ASN A 240 30.79 1.67 -15.00
C ASN A 240 29.85 2.10 -16.12
N ILE A 241 30.35 2.95 -17.01
CA ILE A 241 29.60 3.56 -18.11
C ILE A 241 30.04 2.91 -19.40
N THR A 242 29.09 2.41 -20.18
CA THR A 242 29.38 1.82 -21.49
C THR A 242 28.45 2.40 -22.55
N LEU A 243 29.01 2.82 -23.68
CA LEU A 243 28.28 3.19 -24.88
C LEU A 243 28.57 2.16 -25.97
N ASN A 244 27.58 1.52 -26.50
CA ASN A 244 27.69 0.55 -27.59
C ASN A 244 26.35 0.48 -28.35
N ASN A 245 26.39 0.44 -29.67
CA ASN A 245 25.18 0.37 -30.52
C ASN A 245 24.09 1.39 -30.12
N SER A 246 24.48 2.66 -29.95
CA SER A 246 23.59 3.74 -29.51
C SER A 246 22.93 3.52 -28.14
N LYS A 247 23.40 2.58 -27.33
CA LYS A 247 22.98 2.33 -25.96
C LYS A 247 24.04 2.82 -24.97
N LEU A 248 23.67 3.80 -24.16
CA LEU A 248 24.47 4.30 -23.03
C LEU A 248 23.99 3.63 -21.76
N LYS A 249 24.85 2.84 -21.09
CA LYS A 249 24.53 2.06 -19.90
C LYS A 249 25.41 2.50 -18.73
N PHE A 250 24.81 2.60 -17.54
CA PHE A 250 25.46 2.85 -16.26
C PHE A 250 25.23 1.64 -15.35
N ASP A 251 26.26 0.83 -15.12
CA ASP A 251 26.25 -0.25 -14.15
C ASP A 251 26.69 0.30 -12.79
N LEU A 252 25.78 0.29 -11.82
CA LEU A 252 25.94 0.97 -10.54
C LEU A 252 26.55 0.05 -9.48
N THR A 253 27.61 0.52 -8.81
CA THR A 253 28.26 -0.17 -7.69
C THR A 253 27.79 0.43 -6.37
N ALA A 254 27.30 -0.41 -5.47
CA ALA A 254 26.78 -0.04 -4.14
C ALA A 254 25.76 1.12 -4.16
N PRO A 255 24.74 1.08 -5.03
CA PRO A 255 23.71 2.10 -5.05
C PRO A 255 22.84 2.03 -3.79
N VAL A 256 22.56 3.20 -3.19
CA VAL A 256 21.77 3.31 -1.96
C VAL A 256 20.67 4.36 -2.13
N TYR A 257 19.41 3.97 -1.88
CA TYR A 257 18.26 4.86 -1.85
C TYR A 257 17.60 4.84 -0.46
N LYS A 258 17.57 5.98 0.22
CA LYS A 258 17.00 6.09 1.58
C LYS A 258 17.49 4.98 2.53
N GLY A 259 18.78 4.65 2.49
CA GLY A 259 19.39 3.58 3.29
C GLY A 259 19.19 2.16 2.79
N LYS A 260 18.47 1.96 1.69
CA LYS A 260 18.26 0.65 1.07
C LYS A 260 19.30 0.36 0.00
N LYS A 261 19.85 -0.85 0.06
CA LYS A 261 20.79 -1.32 -0.95
C LYS A 261 20.04 -1.71 -2.23
N LEU A 262 20.52 -1.24 -3.34
CA LEU A 262 20.00 -1.50 -4.68
C LEU A 262 21.05 -2.21 -5.56
N ASP A 263 21.83 -3.11 -4.96
CA ASP A 263 22.94 -3.80 -5.64
C ASP A 263 22.46 -4.58 -6.86
N GLY A 264 23.16 -4.38 -7.99
CA GLY A 264 22.79 -4.94 -9.28
C GLY A 264 21.81 -4.11 -10.09
N SER A 265 21.43 -2.91 -9.60
CA SER A 265 20.66 -1.94 -10.37
C SER A 265 21.53 -1.25 -11.43
N ASN A 266 20.89 -0.87 -12.54
CA ASN A 266 21.54 -0.12 -13.61
C ASN A 266 20.57 0.82 -14.29
N VAL A 267 21.13 1.77 -15.02
CA VAL A 267 20.40 2.73 -15.85
C VAL A 267 20.92 2.60 -17.28
N ALA A 268 20.06 2.64 -18.27
CA ALA A 268 20.47 2.71 -19.66
C ALA A 268 19.60 3.69 -20.45
N ILE A 269 20.22 4.39 -21.40
CA ILE A 269 19.52 5.18 -22.40
C ILE A 269 19.76 4.48 -23.75
N ASN A 270 18.68 3.97 -24.34
CA ASN A 270 18.76 3.34 -25.64
C ASN A 270 18.49 4.38 -26.75
N ASN A 271 19.10 4.17 -27.92
CA ASN A 271 18.94 5.00 -29.12
C ASN A 271 19.26 6.49 -28.86
N ILE A 272 20.36 6.76 -28.12
CA ILE A 272 20.69 8.14 -27.68
C ILE A 272 20.85 9.14 -28.82
N PHE A 273 21.12 8.68 -30.06
CA PHE A 273 21.31 9.51 -31.24
C PHE A 273 20.06 9.61 -32.11
N ASP A 274 18.93 9.05 -31.69
CA ASP A 274 17.64 9.13 -32.38
C ASP A 274 16.56 9.76 -31.49
N GLU A 275 16.24 11.01 -31.74
CA GLU A 275 15.27 11.79 -30.97
C GLU A 275 13.88 11.13 -30.88
N LYS A 276 13.49 10.35 -31.90
CA LYS A 276 12.13 9.78 -32.00
C LYS A 276 12.01 8.44 -31.27
N SER A 277 13.11 7.72 -31.08
CA SER A 277 13.09 6.39 -30.50
C SER A 277 13.91 6.27 -29.20
N ALA A 278 14.48 7.37 -28.72
CA ALA A 278 15.22 7.40 -27.45
C ALA A 278 14.31 6.96 -26.28
N ASN A 279 14.83 6.10 -25.45
CA ASN A 279 14.12 5.66 -24.25
C ASN A 279 15.09 5.40 -23.09
N LEU A 280 14.61 5.69 -21.89
CA LEU A 280 15.28 5.40 -20.62
C LEU A 280 14.86 4.04 -20.12
N GLU A 281 15.81 3.22 -19.80
CA GLU A 281 15.62 1.91 -19.17
C GLU A 281 16.21 1.95 -17.77
N LEU A 282 15.38 1.79 -16.76
CA LEU A 282 15.80 1.66 -15.37
C LEU A 282 15.63 0.20 -14.94
N PHE A 283 16.69 -0.41 -14.43
CA PHE A 283 16.60 -1.70 -13.78
C PHE A 283 16.94 -1.53 -12.31
N ILE A 284 15.94 -1.70 -11.45
CA ILE A 284 16.02 -1.54 -10.01
C ILE A 284 16.00 -2.93 -9.38
N LYS A 285 17.05 -3.27 -8.65
CA LYS A 285 17.17 -4.52 -7.91
C LYS A 285 17.33 -4.25 -6.42
N THR A 286 16.60 -4.95 -5.59
CA THR A 286 16.73 -4.83 -4.13
C THR A 286 16.31 -6.11 -3.44
N ASN A 287 16.94 -6.37 -2.29
CA ASN A 287 16.55 -7.42 -1.34
C ASN A 287 15.99 -6.84 -0.03
N SER A 288 15.61 -5.59 -0.04
CA SER A 288 14.95 -4.93 1.09
C SER A 288 13.46 -5.21 1.10
N ILE A 289 12.84 -5.15 2.28
CA ILE A 289 11.38 -5.28 2.41
C ILE A 289 10.66 -4.17 1.64
N TYR A 290 9.47 -4.50 1.14
CA TYR A 290 8.58 -3.54 0.48
C TYR A 290 7.95 -2.60 1.52
N ASP A 291 8.51 -1.42 1.65
CA ASP A 291 8.05 -0.39 2.58
C ASP A 291 7.72 0.92 1.85
N GLU A 292 7.51 2.00 2.61
CA GLU A 292 7.13 3.29 2.07
C GLU A 292 8.19 3.88 1.12
N ALA A 293 9.48 3.64 1.36
CA ALA A 293 10.53 4.15 0.47
C ALA A 293 10.46 3.53 -0.94
N ILE A 294 10.15 2.23 -1.03
CA ILE A 294 9.94 1.56 -2.32
C ILE A 294 8.60 1.97 -2.93
N ASN A 295 7.56 2.12 -2.10
CA ASN A 295 6.24 2.53 -2.55
C ASN A 295 6.23 3.95 -3.17
N GLU A 296 7.02 4.87 -2.63
CA GLU A 296 7.23 6.21 -3.22
C GLU A 296 7.75 6.13 -4.65
N ILE A 297 8.73 5.24 -4.90
CA ILE A 297 9.25 5.03 -6.26
C ILE A 297 8.14 4.57 -7.20
N LEU A 298 7.36 3.56 -6.81
CA LEU A 298 6.28 3.04 -7.64
C LEU A 298 5.20 4.10 -7.91
N ARG A 299 4.83 4.88 -6.89
CA ARG A 299 3.84 5.96 -7.04
C ARG A 299 4.31 7.09 -7.98
N ALA A 300 5.60 7.43 -7.96
CA ALA A 300 6.15 8.41 -8.91
C ALA A 300 5.94 7.97 -10.37
N TYR A 301 5.95 6.66 -10.61
CA TYR A 301 5.65 6.07 -11.92
C TYR A 301 4.18 5.62 -12.06
N LYS A 302 3.27 6.16 -11.23
CA LYS A 302 1.82 5.88 -11.22
C LYS A 302 1.47 4.40 -10.99
N ILE A 303 2.38 3.62 -10.43
CA ILE A 303 2.15 2.24 -10.01
C ILE A 303 1.68 2.27 -8.56
N ASN A 304 0.38 2.11 -8.35
CA ASN A 304 -0.20 2.11 -7.01
C ASN A 304 -0.38 0.66 -6.50
N VAL A 305 0.31 0.33 -5.42
CA VAL A 305 0.23 -0.98 -4.78
C VAL A 305 -0.27 -0.80 -3.35
N PRO A 306 -1.52 -1.20 -3.04
CA PRO A 306 -2.14 -0.98 -1.73
C PRO A 306 -1.70 -2.03 -0.70
N VAL A 307 -0.42 -2.38 -0.69
CA VAL A 307 0.18 -3.38 0.21
C VAL A 307 1.43 -2.78 0.83
N ARG A 308 1.71 -3.13 2.07
CA ARG A 308 2.96 -2.79 2.76
C ARG A 308 3.51 -4.03 3.46
N GLN A 309 4.79 -4.30 3.30
CA GLN A 309 5.46 -5.40 3.98
C GLN A 309 5.96 -4.93 5.35
N LEU A 310 5.53 -5.60 6.41
CA LEU A 310 5.93 -5.28 7.78
C LEU A 310 7.15 -6.08 8.23
N SER A 311 7.30 -7.31 7.74
CA SER A 311 8.43 -8.20 8.05
C SER A 311 8.63 -9.24 6.97
N GLY A 312 9.70 -10.05 7.10
CA GLY A 312 10.07 -11.10 6.15
C GLY A 312 11.17 -10.67 5.18
N LYS A 313 11.31 -11.38 4.07
CA LYS A 313 12.32 -11.14 3.04
C LYS A 313 11.65 -10.85 1.71
N MET A 314 12.27 -9.98 0.92
CA MET A 314 11.89 -9.73 -0.46
C MET A 314 13.14 -9.67 -1.33
N ASP A 315 13.10 -10.33 -2.49
CA ASP A 315 14.05 -10.15 -3.59
C ASP A 315 13.26 -9.63 -4.78
N ALA A 316 13.58 -8.43 -5.23
CA ALA A 316 12.82 -7.73 -6.23
C ALA A 316 13.69 -7.21 -7.36
N GLY A 317 13.21 -7.37 -8.59
CA GLY A 317 13.75 -6.73 -9.79
C GLY A 317 12.64 -6.02 -10.55
N LEU A 318 12.78 -4.72 -10.75
CA LEU A 318 11.84 -3.88 -11.48
C LEU A 318 12.54 -3.25 -12.68
N LYS A 319 12.02 -3.50 -13.87
CA LYS A 319 12.46 -2.88 -15.12
C LYS A 319 11.42 -1.85 -15.55
N ILE A 320 11.83 -0.61 -15.68
CA ILE A 320 10.99 0.50 -16.15
C ILE A 320 11.57 1.01 -17.45
N LEU A 321 10.75 1.13 -18.47
CA LEU A 321 11.07 1.72 -19.76
C LEU A 321 10.23 2.99 -19.93
N ILE A 322 10.90 4.12 -20.16
CA ILE A 322 10.28 5.43 -20.34
C ILE A 322 10.68 5.97 -21.73
N LYS A 323 9.73 6.34 -22.56
CA LYS A 323 10.01 7.00 -23.83
C LYS A 323 10.46 8.44 -23.57
N LEU A 324 11.52 8.86 -24.23
CA LEU A 324 12.12 10.20 -24.14
C LEU A 324 11.75 11.08 -25.35
N ASP A 325 10.50 11.05 -25.79
CA ASP A 325 9.99 11.95 -26.84
C ASP A 325 9.35 13.22 -26.23
N GLU A 326 9.40 14.35 -26.96
CA GLU A 326 8.87 15.64 -26.46
C GLU A 326 7.41 15.57 -25.99
N LYS A 327 6.58 14.75 -26.65
CA LYS A 327 5.15 14.59 -26.30
C LYS A 327 4.94 13.76 -25.04
N SER A 328 5.82 12.81 -24.76
CA SER A 328 5.74 11.94 -23.59
C SER A 328 6.13 12.65 -22.29
N LEU A 329 6.85 13.75 -22.37
CA LEU A 329 7.41 14.48 -21.24
C LEU A 329 6.58 15.67 -20.79
N GLU A 330 5.87 16.32 -21.73
CA GLU A 330 4.89 17.37 -21.39
C GLU A 330 3.61 16.81 -20.75
N ASN A 331 3.20 15.62 -21.19
CA ASN A 331 2.06 14.90 -20.64
C ASN A 331 2.55 13.49 -20.30
N PHE A 332 2.96 13.24 -19.05
CA PHE A 332 3.22 11.89 -18.54
C PHE A 332 1.95 11.04 -18.72
N ASP A 333 1.71 10.60 -19.95
CA ASP A 333 0.62 9.70 -20.27
C ASP A 333 1.02 8.29 -19.80
N GLU A 334 0.08 7.54 -19.23
CA GLU A 334 0.27 6.16 -18.79
C GLU A 334 0.85 5.24 -19.88
N LYS A 335 0.71 5.66 -21.16
CA LYS A 335 1.24 4.94 -22.32
C LYS A 335 2.74 5.12 -22.56
N SER A 336 3.38 6.09 -21.91
CA SER A 336 4.82 6.36 -22.09
C SER A 336 5.71 5.54 -21.14
N VAL A 337 5.14 4.91 -20.12
CA VAL A 337 5.88 4.12 -19.12
C VAL A 337 5.47 2.66 -19.18
N ILE A 338 6.45 1.79 -19.42
CA ILE A 338 6.26 0.33 -19.36
C ILE A 338 7.09 -0.21 -18.21
N ALA A 339 6.43 -0.83 -17.23
CA ALA A 339 7.10 -1.46 -16.11
C ALA A 339 6.88 -2.98 -16.13
N ASN A 340 7.97 -3.72 -15.90
CA ASN A 340 7.97 -5.16 -15.68
C ASN A 340 8.74 -5.45 -14.40
N GLY A 341 8.23 -6.35 -13.56
CA GLY A 341 8.87 -6.64 -12.29
C GLY A 341 8.64 -8.04 -11.79
N ASP A 342 9.65 -8.60 -11.13
CA ASP A 342 9.58 -9.86 -10.41
C ASP A 342 9.88 -9.61 -8.94
N PHE A 343 8.96 -10.01 -8.06
CA PHE A 343 9.07 -9.83 -6.63
C PHE A 343 8.87 -11.17 -5.94
N LYS A 344 9.93 -11.67 -5.30
CA LYS A 344 9.91 -12.90 -4.51
C LYS A 344 9.87 -12.53 -3.04
N ILE A 345 8.78 -12.87 -2.37
CA ILE A 345 8.54 -12.56 -0.97
C ILE A 345 8.54 -13.87 -0.18
N SER A 346 9.17 -13.90 0.99
CA SER A 346 9.27 -15.07 1.84
C SER A 346 9.05 -14.70 3.31
N ASP A 347 8.32 -15.57 4.02
CA ASP A 347 8.06 -15.49 5.47
C ASP A 347 7.64 -14.06 5.91
N ALA A 348 6.72 -13.48 5.15
CA ALA A 348 6.35 -12.08 5.29
C ALA A 348 5.04 -11.89 6.06
N VAL A 349 4.97 -10.76 6.74
CA VAL A 349 3.73 -10.17 7.20
C VAL A 349 3.42 -8.96 6.32
N LEU A 350 2.27 -8.99 5.68
CA LEU A 350 1.80 -7.97 4.76
C LEU A 350 0.63 -7.21 5.39
N ASP A 351 0.70 -5.89 5.39
CA ASP A 351 -0.43 -5.02 5.72
C ASP A 351 -1.21 -4.74 4.44
N ILE A 352 -2.42 -5.23 4.38
CA ILE A 352 -3.34 -5.01 3.26
C ILE A 352 -4.61 -4.37 3.84
N ALA A 353 -4.84 -3.12 3.54
CA ALA A 353 -5.99 -2.35 4.04
C ALA A 353 -6.15 -2.39 5.58
N GLY A 354 -5.04 -2.34 6.33
CA GLY A 354 -5.03 -2.36 7.79
C GLY A 354 -5.08 -3.75 8.43
N SER A 355 -5.19 -4.82 7.63
CA SER A 355 -5.17 -6.20 8.12
C SER A 355 -3.81 -6.86 7.85
N LYS A 356 -3.29 -7.61 8.85
CA LYS A 356 -1.97 -8.23 8.82
C LYS A 356 -2.08 -9.68 8.32
N PHE A 357 -1.74 -9.88 7.07
CA PHE A 357 -1.69 -11.20 6.44
C PHE A 357 -0.30 -11.81 6.55
N ASN A 358 -0.24 -13.07 6.90
CA ASN A 358 0.97 -13.88 6.79
C ASN A 358 1.09 -14.43 5.36
N ALA A 359 2.29 -14.49 4.82
CA ALA A 359 2.59 -15.16 3.56
C ALA A 359 3.88 -15.96 3.72
N LYS A 360 3.80 -17.27 3.54
CA LYS A 360 4.98 -18.14 3.57
C LYS A 360 5.87 -17.86 2.37
N SER A 361 5.28 -17.75 1.20
CA SER A 361 5.93 -17.28 0.00
C SER A 361 4.94 -16.63 -0.95
N ALA A 362 5.41 -15.64 -1.71
CA ALA A 362 4.67 -15.07 -2.82
C ALA A 362 5.63 -14.71 -3.95
N LEU A 363 5.28 -15.06 -5.17
CA LEU A 363 5.90 -14.61 -6.40
C LEU A 363 4.92 -13.66 -7.09
N VAL A 364 5.29 -12.41 -7.20
CA VAL A 364 4.50 -11.38 -7.87
C VAL A 364 5.23 -10.95 -9.13
N LYS A 365 4.58 -10.99 -10.27
CA LYS A 365 5.09 -10.52 -11.56
C LYS A 365 4.23 -9.39 -12.08
N LEU A 366 4.84 -8.23 -12.24
CA LEU A 366 4.25 -7.11 -12.97
C LEU A 366 4.61 -7.23 -14.45
N VAL A 367 3.63 -7.18 -15.32
CA VAL A 367 3.80 -7.31 -16.78
C VAL A 367 3.24 -6.06 -17.48
N ASN A 368 4.11 -5.38 -18.20
CA ASN A 368 3.78 -4.21 -19.03
C ASN A 368 2.91 -3.16 -18.30
N THR A 369 3.18 -2.89 -17.05
CA THR A 369 2.44 -1.95 -16.19
C THR A 369 0.95 -2.31 -16.00
N SER A 370 0.45 -3.28 -16.75
CA SER A 370 -0.99 -3.53 -16.92
C SER A 370 -1.47 -4.82 -16.29
N ALA A 371 -0.60 -5.76 -15.97
CA ALA A 371 -0.99 -7.05 -15.41
C ALA A 371 -0.12 -7.45 -14.22
N LEU A 372 -0.75 -8.00 -13.20
CA LEU A 372 -0.08 -8.64 -12.06
C LEU A 372 -0.42 -10.13 -12.05
N ASN A 373 0.62 -10.96 -12.08
CA ASN A 373 0.51 -12.39 -11.85
C ASN A 373 1.07 -12.71 -10.47
N ILE A 374 0.28 -13.27 -9.61
CA ILE A 374 0.63 -13.57 -8.22
C ILE A 374 0.51 -15.07 -8.00
N ASP A 375 1.53 -15.69 -7.42
CA ASP A 375 1.51 -17.07 -6.95
C ASP A 375 1.91 -17.06 -5.47
N ALA A 376 0.96 -17.28 -4.58
CA ALA A 376 1.14 -17.18 -3.14
C ALA A 376 0.85 -18.50 -2.44
N SER A 377 1.70 -18.87 -1.48
CA SER A 377 1.51 -20.03 -0.62
C SER A 377 1.52 -19.66 0.86
N GLY A 378 0.68 -20.34 1.64
CA GLY A 378 0.51 -20.09 3.06
C GLY A 378 0.07 -18.66 3.34
N PHE A 379 -0.70 -18.06 2.42
CA PHE A 379 -1.26 -16.72 2.56
C PHE A 379 -2.49 -16.76 3.44
N GLY A 380 -2.58 -15.88 4.42
CA GLY A 380 -3.76 -15.84 5.27
C GLY A 380 -3.61 -15.07 6.56
N LEU A 381 -4.63 -15.26 7.38
CA LEU A 381 -4.77 -14.74 8.75
C LEU A 381 -4.70 -15.91 9.74
N ASP A 382 -4.78 -15.65 11.02
CA ASP A 382 -4.72 -16.71 12.05
C ASP A 382 -5.82 -17.79 11.86
N PHE A 383 -7.00 -17.37 11.37
CA PHE A 383 -8.14 -18.26 11.15
C PHE A 383 -8.30 -18.72 9.69
N PHE A 384 -7.45 -18.24 8.79
CA PHE A 384 -7.53 -18.49 7.36
C PHE A 384 -6.17 -18.71 6.75
N ARG A 385 -6.01 -19.76 5.96
CA ARG A 385 -4.81 -20.03 5.16
C ARG A 385 -5.17 -20.60 3.80
N ALA A 386 -4.53 -20.06 2.76
CA ALA A 386 -4.76 -20.48 1.39
C ALA A 386 -3.46 -20.47 0.56
N ASN A 387 -3.45 -21.28 -0.49
CA ASN A 387 -2.54 -21.15 -1.61
C ASN A 387 -3.34 -20.69 -2.82
N ALA A 388 -2.89 -19.64 -3.49
CA ALA A 388 -3.65 -19.05 -4.56
C ALA A 388 -2.77 -18.45 -5.65
N LYS A 389 -3.28 -18.51 -6.88
CA LYS A 389 -2.76 -17.79 -8.05
C LYS A 389 -3.77 -16.73 -8.45
N ALA A 390 -3.29 -15.52 -8.66
CA ALA A 390 -4.12 -14.42 -9.13
C ALA A 390 -3.53 -13.83 -10.41
N ASN A 391 -4.41 -13.54 -11.38
CA ASN A 391 -4.11 -12.80 -12.59
C ASN A 391 -4.96 -11.53 -12.55
N ILE A 392 -4.31 -10.38 -12.38
CA ILE A 392 -4.97 -9.09 -12.23
C ILE A 392 -4.65 -8.23 -13.44
N ASN A 393 -5.67 -7.70 -14.08
CA ASN A 393 -5.56 -6.72 -15.14
C ASN A 393 -5.81 -5.32 -14.56
N LEU A 394 -4.74 -4.54 -14.43
CA LEU A 394 -4.78 -3.22 -13.82
C LEU A 394 -5.53 -2.19 -14.70
N GLN A 395 -5.48 -2.35 -16.03
CA GLN A 395 -6.17 -1.43 -16.96
C GLN A 395 -7.69 -1.65 -16.95
N LYS A 396 -8.11 -2.92 -16.85
CA LYS A 396 -9.53 -3.27 -16.75
C LYS A 396 -10.03 -3.25 -15.31
N SER A 397 -9.14 -3.06 -14.37
CA SER A 397 -9.44 -3.12 -12.93
C SER A 397 -10.18 -4.40 -12.53
N THR A 398 -9.76 -5.54 -13.09
CA THR A 398 -10.35 -6.86 -12.85
C THR A 398 -9.28 -7.89 -12.58
N GLY A 399 -9.65 -8.98 -11.91
CA GLY A 399 -8.74 -10.09 -11.63
C GLY A 399 -9.47 -11.43 -11.51
N GLU A 400 -8.71 -12.48 -11.74
CA GLU A 400 -9.14 -13.87 -11.49
C GLU A 400 -8.19 -14.49 -10.47
N ILE A 401 -8.74 -15.10 -9.43
CA ILE A 401 -7.99 -15.76 -8.36
C ILE A 401 -8.43 -17.22 -8.34
N LYS A 402 -7.48 -18.14 -8.37
CA LYS A 402 -7.72 -19.58 -8.25
C LYS A 402 -6.81 -20.17 -7.19
N GLY A 403 -7.34 -21.07 -6.37
CA GLY A 403 -6.52 -21.64 -5.32
C GLY A 403 -7.21 -22.71 -4.51
N VAL A 404 -6.59 -23.00 -3.37
CA VAL A 404 -7.11 -23.94 -2.37
C VAL A 404 -7.06 -23.25 -1.02
N ILE A 405 -8.18 -23.22 -0.33
CA ILE A 405 -8.26 -22.87 1.08
C ILE A 405 -7.74 -24.08 1.87
N GLU A 406 -6.50 -24.01 2.37
CA GLU A 406 -5.93 -25.08 3.21
C GLU A 406 -6.73 -25.24 4.50
N SER A 407 -7.04 -24.12 5.13
CA SER A 407 -7.86 -24.06 6.32
C SER A 407 -8.57 -22.72 6.45
N PHE A 408 -9.84 -22.78 6.80
CA PHE A 408 -10.61 -21.64 7.26
C PHE A 408 -11.36 -22.12 8.51
N ASP A 409 -11.12 -21.51 9.64
CA ASP A 409 -11.65 -21.99 10.92
C ASP A 409 -12.09 -20.78 11.76
N LEU A 410 -13.21 -20.21 11.35
CA LEU A 410 -13.82 -19.12 12.08
C LEU A 410 -14.52 -19.69 13.32
N LYS A 411 -13.97 -19.40 14.49
CA LYS A 411 -14.44 -19.90 15.77
C LYS A 411 -14.77 -18.74 16.70
N GLU A 412 -15.75 -18.98 17.54
CA GLU A 412 -15.87 -18.27 18.80
C GLU A 412 -15.71 -19.24 19.95
N LYS A 413 -14.66 -19.08 20.75
CA LYS A 413 -14.24 -20.05 21.77
C LYS A 413 -14.08 -21.46 21.18
N SER A 414 -14.96 -22.40 21.57
CA SER A 414 -14.96 -23.78 21.07
C SER A 414 -15.84 -24.00 19.84
N ASP A 415 -16.73 -23.06 19.54
CA ASP A 415 -17.78 -23.23 18.56
C ASP A 415 -17.33 -22.83 17.15
N LYS A 416 -17.39 -23.77 16.23
CA LYS A 416 -17.05 -23.56 14.82
C LYS A 416 -18.20 -22.90 14.09
N ILE A 417 -18.02 -21.63 13.73
CA ILE A 417 -19.02 -20.86 13.00
C ILE A 417 -19.00 -21.22 11.52
N LEU A 418 -17.83 -21.27 10.92
CA LEU A 418 -17.62 -21.73 9.56
C LEU A 418 -16.23 -22.39 9.49
N ALA A 419 -16.19 -23.61 8.98
CA ALA A 419 -14.93 -24.35 8.85
C ALA A 419 -14.80 -24.96 7.45
N LEU A 420 -13.69 -24.65 6.76
CA LEU A 420 -13.33 -25.23 5.48
C LEU A 420 -11.95 -25.87 5.59
N LYS A 421 -11.72 -26.93 4.85
CA LYS A 421 -10.42 -27.62 4.81
C LYS A 421 -10.16 -28.20 3.43
N ASN A 422 -9.06 -27.78 2.83
CA ASN A 422 -8.62 -28.20 1.50
C ASN A 422 -9.70 -27.96 0.41
N GLU A 423 -10.40 -26.83 0.50
CA GLU A 423 -11.47 -26.48 -0.44
C GLU A 423 -10.91 -25.69 -1.62
N PRO A 424 -11.07 -26.18 -2.86
CA PRO A 424 -10.70 -25.43 -4.05
C PRO A 424 -11.68 -24.25 -4.24
N PHE A 425 -11.15 -23.12 -4.68
CA PHE A 425 -11.95 -21.95 -5.01
C PHE A 425 -11.46 -21.24 -6.26
N SER A 426 -12.36 -20.54 -6.90
CA SER A 426 -12.06 -19.50 -7.86
C SER A 426 -12.84 -18.24 -7.47
N ALA A 427 -12.22 -17.09 -7.70
CA ALA A 427 -12.83 -15.82 -7.40
C ALA A 427 -12.57 -14.81 -8.52
N LEU A 428 -13.57 -13.98 -8.80
CA LEU A 428 -13.50 -12.86 -9.71
C LEU A 428 -13.41 -11.57 -8.91
N LEU A 429 -12.38 -10.80 -9.14
CA LEU A 429 -12.12 -9.51 -8.52
C LEU A 429 -12.49 -8.40 -9.50
N ASP A 430 -13.24 -7.41 -9.06
CA ASP A 430 -13.57 -6.21 -9.83
C ASP A 430 -13.42 -4.98 -8.93
N PHE A 431 -12.58 -4.02 -9.36
CA PHE A 431 -12.31 -2.75 -8.68
C PHE A 431 -12.40 -1.56 -9.64
N ASN A 432 -13.27 -1.67 -10.66
CA ASN A 432 -13.54 -0.61 -11.65
C ASN A 432 -14.17 0.64 -11.06
N LYS A 433 -14.92 0.48 -9.96
CA LYS A 433 -15.63 1.60 -9.35
C LYS A 433 -14.74 2.29 -8.32
N PRO A 434 -14.69 3.62 -8.31
CA PRO A 434 -14.01 4.34 -7.26
C PRO A 434 -14.57 3.95 -5.88
N ASN A 435 -13.70 3.59 -4.96
CA ASN A 435 -14.05 3.21 -3.58
C ASN A 435 -14.92 1.96 -3.41
N GLU A 436 -15.08 1.13 -4.45
CA GLU A 436 -15.78 -0.15 -4.33
C GLU A 436 -14.97 -1.26 -4.99
N THR A 437 -14.68 -2.32 -4.23
CA THR A 437 -14.03 -3.54 -4.72
C THR A 437 -14.97 -4.71 -4.49
N THR A 438 -15.25 -5.49 -5.53
CA THR A 438 -16.07 -6.69 -5.42
C THR A 438 -15.25 -7.95 -5.63
N LEU A 439 -15.57 -9.00 -4.89
CA LEU A 439 -14.97 -10.32 -4.99
C LEU A 439 -16.09 -11.36 -5.02
N SER A 440 -16.26 -12.05 -6.15
CA SER A 440 -17.22 -13.14 -6.32
C SER A 440 -16.51 -14.48 -6.22
N ILE A 441 -16.79 -15.27 -5.21
CA ILE A 441 -16.11 -16.52 -4.91
C ILE A 441 -16.98 -17.70 -5.39
N GLU A 442 -16.56 -18.32 -6.47
CA GLU A 442 -17.10 -19.56 -6.97
C GLU A 442 -16.24 -20.74 -6.45
N PRO A 443 -16.75 -21.88 -6.09
CA PRO A 443 -18.14 -22.35 -6.16
C PRO A 443 -18.97 -22.07 -4.90
N PHE A 444 -18.49 -21.23 -3.98
CA PHE A 444 -19.17 -20.98 -2.70
C PHE A 444 -20.45 -20.15 -2.86
N GLY A 445 -20.59 -19.45 -3.99
CA GLY A 445 -21.69 -18.55 -4.26
C GLY A 445 -21.68 -17.34 -3.31
N ILE A 446 -20.50 -16.91 -2.88
CA ILE A 446 -20.31 -15.77 -1.97
C ILE A 446 -19.84 -14.56 -2.79
N ASN A 447 -20.55 -13.45 -2.63
CA ASN A 447 -20.16 -12.16 -3.18
C ASN A 447 -19.79 -11.22 -2.04
N LEU A 448 -18.59 -10.63 -2.14
CA LEU A 448 -18.08 -9.63 -1.22
C LEU A 448 -18.01 -8.30 -1.95
N SER A 449 -18.39 -7.22 -1.29
CA SER A 449 -18.13 -5.85 -1.75
C SER A 449 -17.51 -5.06 -0.61
N PHE A 450 -16.44 -4.35 -0.90
CA PHE A 450 -15.70 -3.52 0.04
C PHE A 450 -15.72 -2.07 -0.45
N GLY A 451 -16.14 -1.16 0.40
CA GLY A 451 -16.23 0.26 0.12
C GLY A 451 -16.53 1.05 1.38
N ASP A 452 -17.27 2.14 1.26
CA ASP A 452 -17.77 2.90 2.42
C ASP A 452 -18.66 2.01 3.32
N GLU A 453 -19.30 1.04 2.72
CA GLU A 453 -20.02 -0.03 3.38
C GLU A 453 -19.61 -1.37 2.75
N SER A 454 -19.17 -2.31 3.58
CA SER A 454 -18.85 -3.67 3.12
C SER A 454 -20.09 -4.54 3.10
N THR A 455 -20.22 -5.35 2.05
CA THR A 455 -21.34 -6.28 1.89
C THR A 455 -20.82 -7.71 1.69
N ILE A 456 -21.44 -8.67 2.35
CA ILE A 456 -21.28 -10.12 2.13
C ILE A 456 -22.62 -10.65 1.73
N ALA A 457 -22.74 -11.27 0.57
CA ALA A 457 -24.00 -11.83 0.09
C ALA A 457 -23.84 -13.27 -0.40
N THR A 458 -24.81 -14.12 -0.10
CA THR A 458 -24.85 -15.50 -0.60
C THR A 458 -26.27 -16.01 -0.78
N LYS A 459 -26.47 -16.80 -1.83
CA LYS A 459 -27.68 -17.60 -2.07
C LYS A 459 -27.43 -19.10 -1.90
N ASN A 460 -26.17 -19.48 -1.64
CA ASN A 460 -25.78 -20.87 -1.50
C ASN A 460 -26.02 -21.39 -0.06
N SER A 461 -27.28 -21.53 0.29
CA SER A 461 -27.69 -22.07 1.60
C SER A 461 -27.07 -23.44 1.88
N ASN A 462 -27.01 -24.33 0.89
CA ASN A 462 -26.48 -25.68 1.08
C ASN A 462 -24.99 -25.63 1.50
N PHE A 463 -24.16 -24.82 0.84
CA PHE A 463 -22.77 -24.69 1.19
C PHE A 463 -22.60 -24.15 2.63
N ILE A 464 -23.32 -23.11 2.98
CA ILE A 464 -23.22 -22.51 4.33
C ILE A 464 -23.69 -23.52 5.39
N MET A 465 -24.82 -24.19 5.17
CA MET A 465 -25.36 -25.15 6.13
C MET A 465 -24.47 -26.39 6.30
N GLN A 466 -23.75 -26.80 5.26
CA GLN A 466 -22.81 -27.94 5.34
C GLN A 466 -21.55 -27.58 6.17
N ASN A 467 -21.09 -26.34 6.06
CA ASN A 467 -19.84 -25.89 6.65
C ASN A 467 -19.99 -25.08 7.93
N SER A 468 -21.23 -24.89 8.41
CA SER A 468 -21.56 -24.16 9.63
C SER A 468 -22.32 -25.06 10.64
N PRO A 469 -21.58 -25.80 11.49
CA PRO A 469 -22.23 -26.62 12.53
C PRO A 469 -23.10 -25.79 13.47
N VAL A 470 -22.68 -24.57 13.78
CA VAL A 470 -23.39 -23.67 14.71
C VAL A 470 -24.79 -23.31 14.20
N LEU A 471 -24.98 -22.99 12.92
CA LEU A 471 -26.27 -22.66 12.36
C LEU A 471 -27.24 -23.85 12.49
N LYS A 472 -26.73 -25.03 12.14
CA LYS A 472 -27.52 -26.28 12.22
C LYS A 472 -27.88 -26.63 13.64
N GLN A 473 -26.93 -26.53 14.58
CA GLN A 473 -27.17 -26.79 16.02
C GLN A 473 -28.18 -25.80 16.64
N ASN A 474 -28.33 -24.63 16.06
CA ASN A 474 -29.22 -23.58 16.53
C ASN A 474 -30.53 -23.51 15.74
N GLY A 475 -30.93 -24.60 15.07
CA GLY A 475 -32.24 -24.75 14.47
C GLY A 475 -32.43 -23.99 13.15
N VAL A 476 -31.37 -23.46 12.52
CA VAL A 476 -31.45 -22.95 11.15
C VAL A 476 -31.47 -24.13 10.21
N LEU A 477 -32.44 -24.13 9.30
CA LEU A 477 -32.63 -25.20 8.33
C LEU A 477 -32.23 -24.78 6.90
N GLY A 478 -32.12 -23.48 6.65
CA GLY A 478 -31.68 -22.91 5.36
C GLY A 478 -32.21 -21.51 5.14
N PHE A 479 -31.92 -20.97 3.98
CA PHE A 479 -32.37 -19.63 3.55
C PHE A 479 -32.38 -19.54 2.01
N ASP A 480 -33.04 -18.53 1.47
CA ASP A 480 -33.06 -18.29 0.03
C ASP A 480 -31.94 -17.30 -0.36
N ASP A 481 -31.72 -16.23 0.44
CA ASP A 481 -30.74 -15.19 0.20
C ASP A 481 -30.34 -14.55 1.53
N VAL A 482 -29.04 -14.35 1.74
CA VAL A 482 -28.51 -13.63 2.90
C VAL A 482 -27.55 -12.54 2.41
N SER A 483 -27.77 -11.32 2.90
CA SER A 483 -26.83 -10.23 2.73
C SER A 483 -26.47 -9.62 4.09
N ILE A 484 -25.19 -9.39 4.31
CA ILE A 484 -24.61 -8.78 5.51
C ILE A 484 -23.96 -7.49 5.09
N LYS A 485 -24.30 -6.39 5.72
CA LYS A 485 -23.71 -5.06 5.48
C LYS A 485 -23.04 -4.54 6.73
N SER A 486 -21.90 -3.87 6.57
CA SER A 486 -21.18 -3.27 7.68
C SER A 486 -20.23 -2.16 7.20
N LYS A 487 -20.04 -1.15 8.06
CA LYS A 487 -19.03 -0.11 7.86
C LYS A 487 -17.76 -0.32 8.70
N ASP A 488 -17.83 -1.12 9.73
CA ASP A 488 -16.76 -1.28 10.72
C ASP A 488 -16.49 -2.75 11.11
N PHE A 489 -17.16 -3.70 10.47
CA PHE A 489 -17.15 -5.13 10.78
C PHE A 489 -17.52 -5.47 12.24
N VAL A 490 -18.04 -4.51 12.97
CA VAL A 490 -18.50 -4.63 14.36
C VAL A 490 -20.02 -4.48 14.42
N ASN A 491 -20.53 -3.49 13.71
CA ASN A 491 -21.95 -3.26 13.56
C ASN A 491 -22.39 -3.87 12.22
N LEU A 492 -23.23 -4.91 12.30
CA LEU A 492 -23.69 -5.63 11.12
C LEU A 492 -25.19 -5.43 10.93
N GLU A 493 -25.62 -5.25 9.69
CA GLU A 493 -26.98 -5.38 9.23
C GLU A 493 -27.11 -6.62 8.36
N ILE A 494 -27.91 -7.58 8.77
CA ILE A 494 -28.10 -8.85 8.08
C ILE A 494 -29.54 -8.94 7.61
N LEU A 495 -29.73 -9.06 6.31
CA LEU A 495 -31.01 -9.35 5.69
C LEU A 495 -31.01 -10.81 5.26
N ALA A 496 -31.82 -11.64 5.93
CA ALA A 496 -32.02 -13.04 5.61
C ALA A 496 -33.41 -13.24 5.02
N LYS A 497 -33.48 -13.54 3.73
CA LYS A 497 -34.73 -13.82 3.03
C LYS A 497 -35.02 -15.32 3.00
N GLY A 498 -36.29 -15.65 3.22
CA GLY A 498 -36.75 -17.04 3.22
C GLY A 498 -36.00 -17.90 4.24
N LEU A 499 -35.62 -17.33 5.39
CA LEU A 499 -34.96 -18.08 6.47
C LEU A 499 -35.90 -19.18 6.97
N LYS A 500 -35.46 -20.43 6.92
CA LYS A 500 -36.15 -21.62 7.44
C LYS A 500 -35.54 -21.96 8.78
N PHE A 501 -36.45 -22.18 9.75
CA PHE A 501 -36.02 -22.39 11.13
C PHE A 501 -37.00 -23.36 11.84
N ASP A 502 -36.55 -23.92 12.95
CA ASP A 502 -37.35 -24.79 13.80
C ASP A 502 -37.53 -24.11 15.16
N MET A 503 -38.71 -23.49 15.34
CA MET A 503 -39.10 -22.79 16.56
C MET A 503 -40.45 -23.29 17.05
N PRO A 504 -40.75 -23.23 18.38
CA PRO A 504 -41.98 -23.74 18.94
C PRO A 504 -43.14 -22.73 18.79
N PHE A 505 -43.28 -22.16 17.59
CA PHE A 505 -44.38 -21.24 17.29
C PHE A 505 -45.29 -21.79 16.21
N LEU A 506 -46.56 -21.56 16.39
CA LEU A 506 -47.61 -21.87 15.42
C LEU A 506 -48.29 -20.58 15.00
N ASP A 507 -48.68 -20.51 13.74
CA ASP A 507 -49.61 -19.47 13.27
C ASP A 507 -50.97 -19.62 13.89
N LYS A 508 -51.83 -18.62 13.80
CA LYS A 508 -53.20 -18.66 14.33
C LYS A 508 -54.05 -19.77 13.70
N ASN A 509 -53.70 -20.21 12.52
CA ASN A 509 -54.33 -21.35 11.85
C ASN A 509 -53.82 -22.73 12.33
N GLY A 510 -52.83 -22.76 13.26
CA GLY A 510 -52.21 -23.98 13.78
C GLY A 510 -51.09 -24.54 12.95
N SER A 511 -50.72 -23.94 11.81
CA SER A 511 -49.56 -24.36 11.04
C SER A 511 -48.25 -23.88 11.73
N LYS A 512 -47.15 -24.61 11.51
CA LYS A 512 -45.86 -24.26 12.05
C LYS A 512 -45.37 -22.95 11.44
N TYR A 513 -44.92 -22.03 12.28
CA TYR A 513 -44.23 -20.82 11.84
C TYR A 513 -42.74 -21.14 11.74
N ASP A 514 -42.30 -21.55 10.55
CA ASP A 514 -40.98 -22.10 10.29
C ASP A 514 -40.22 -21.38 9.16
N ARG A 515 -40.81 -20.32 8.60
CA ARG A 515 -40.17 -19.53 7.52
C ARG A 515 -40.66 -18.08 7.56
N ASP A 516 -39.70 -17.14 7.46
CA ASP A 516 -39.95 -15.70 7.27
C ASP A 516 -38.68 -15.01 6.71
N ASP A 517 -38.82 -13.74 6.34
CA ASP A 517 -37.71 -12.85 6.09
C ASP A 517 -37.32 -12.12 7.38
N PHE A 518 -36.02 -11.99 7.64
CA PHE A 518 -35.55 -11.34 8.85
C PHE A 518 -34.54 -10.21 8.55
N LEU A 519 -34.72 -9.10 9.26
CA LEU A 519 -33.70 -8.08 9.42
C LEU A 519 -33.03 -8.29 10.78
N ILE A 520 -31.71 -8.55 10.76
CA ILE A 520 -30.88 -8.76 11.95
C ILE A 520 -29.86 -7.66 12.02
N THR A 521 -29.89 -6.88 13.08
CA THR A 521 -28.88 -5.87 13.37
C THR A 521 -28.02 -6.35 14.52
N VAL A 522 -26.73 -6.41 14.27
CA VAL A 522 -25.73 -6.86 15.25
C VAL A 522 -24.81 -5.71 15.57
N SER A 523 -24.61 -5.49 16.85
CA SER A 523 -23.69 -4.49 17.35
C SER A 523 -23.04 -4.99 18.64
N ARG A 524 -22.07 -4.25 19.16
CA ARG A 524 -21.53 -4.57 20.48
C ARG A 524 -22.55 -4.46 21.62
N ALA A 525 -23.63 -3.73 21.44
CA ALA A 525 -24.73 -3.66 22.42
C ALA A 525 -25.66 -4.86 22.36
N GLY A 526 -25.57 -5.68 21.28
CA GLY A 526 -26.39 -6.87 21.14
C GLY A 526 -26.88 -7.10 19.70
N VAL A 527 -27.82 -8.06 19.57
CA VAL A 527 -28.46 -8.41 18.31
C VAL A 527 -29.95 -8.13 18.39
N LYS A 528 -30.46 -7.44 17.37
CA LYS A 528 -31.88 -7.27 17.14
C LYS A 528 -32.27 -8.06 15.91
N VAL A 529 -33.29 -8.90 16.07
CA VAL A 529 -33.87 -9.72 14.99
C VAL A 529 -35.28 -9.28 14.81
N GLN A 530 -35.70 -9.00 13.59
CA GLN A 530 -37.08 -8.63 13.29
C GLN A 530 -37.56 -9.35 12.05
N SER A 531 -38.69 -10.06 12.17
CA SER A 531 -39.33 -10.68 11.00
C SER A 531 -40.04 -9.62 10.15
N ALA A 532 -40.03 -9.80 8.84
CA ALA A 532 -40.75 -8.93 7.91
C ALA A 532 -42.26 -8.96 8.14
N SER A 533 -42.81 -10.12 8.52
CA SER A 533 -44.21 -10.26 8.92
C SER A 533 -44.57 -9.52 10.19
N LYS A 534 -43.57 -9.01 10.95
CA LYS A 534 -43.71 -8.40 12.30
C LYS A 534 -44.32 -9.36 13.35
N LYS A 535 -44.36 -10.65 13.04
CA LYS A 535 -44.84 -11.67 13.96
C LYS A 535 -43.85 -11.99 15.07
N LEU A 536 -42.54 -11.92 14.75
CA LEU A 536 -41.46 -12.24 15.69
C LEU A 536 -40.43 -11.13 15.72
N SER A 537 -40.04 -10.70 16.91
CA SER A 537 -38.84 -9.91 17.10
C SER A 537 -38.05 -10.42 18.30
N LEU A 538 -36.74 -10.43 18.17
CA LEU A 538 -35.82 -10.82 19.24
C LEU A 538 -34.85 -9.68 19.48
N ASN A 539 -34.63 -9.40 20.73
CA ASN A 539 -33.59 -8.46 21.15
C ASN A 539 -32.67 -9.19 22.14
N ILE A 540 -31.45 -9.43 21.71
CA ILE A 540 -30.47 -10.16 22.49
C ILE A 540 -29.37 -9.22 22.83
N ALA A 541 -29.14 -9.06 24.07
CA ALA A 541 -28.08 -8.29 24.66
C ALA A 541 -27.32 -9.14 25.67
N GLU A 542 -26.26 -8.64 26.17
CA GLU A 542 -25.42 -9.31 27.16
C GLU A 542 -26.22 -9.84 28.39
N LYS A 543 -27.35 -9.24 28.65
CA LYS A 543 -28.26 -9.57 29.72
C LYS A 543 -29.15 -10.76 29.50
N GLY A 544 -29.49 -11.03 28.29
CA GLY A 544 -30.45 -12.07 28.00
C GLY A 544 -31.13 -11.92 26.65
N ILE A 545 -32.11 -12.71 26.46
CA ILE A 545 -32.85 -12.86 25.20
C ILE A 545 -34.27 -12.39 25.44
N GLU A 546 -34.64 -11.30 24.78
CA GLU A 546 -36.03 -10.86 24.73
C GLU A 546 -36.65 -11.35 23.43
N VAL A 547 -37.73 -12.09 23.54
CA VAL A 547 -38.52 -12.56 22.41
C VAL A 547 -39.90 -11.89 22.48
N LYS A 548 -40.27 -11.19 21.42
CA LYS A 548 -41.66 -10.68 21.26
C LYS A 548 -42.31 -11.38 20.12
N SER A 549 -43.45 -11.97 20.40
CA SER A 549 -44.29 -12.60 19.39
C SER A 549 -45.66 -11.90 19.29
N ASN A 550 -46.13 -11.70 18.06
CA ASN A 550 -47.44 -11.15 17.77
C ASN A 550 -48.19 -12.13 16.86
N ASP A 551 -49.44 -12.42 17.20
CA ASP A 551 -50.30 -13.31 16.42
C ASP A 551 -49.75 -14.72 16.21
N LEU A 552 -48.88 -15.18 17.13
CA LEU A 552 -48.37 -16.54 17.17
C LEU A 552 -48.76 -17.25 18.44
N ASN A 553 -49.05 -18.53 18.34
CA ASN A 553 -49.25 -19.40 19.47
C ASN A 553 -47.96 -20.08 19.88
N LEU A 554 -47.71 -20.20 21.18
CA LEU A 554 -46.53 -20.88 21.71
C LEU A 554 -46.84 -22.36 21.93
N LEU A 555 -46.04 -23.24 21.30
CA LEU A 555 -46.11 -24.67 21.51
C LEU A 555 -45.14 -25.07 22.64
N VAL A 556 -45.71 -25.67 23.69
CA VAL A 556 -44.94 -26.21 24.82
C VAL A 556 -44.94 -27.71 24.75
N LEU A 557 -43.77 -28.33 24.73
CA LEU A 557 -43.58 -29.77 24.82
C LEU A 557 -43.17 -30.14 26.24
N ASP A 558 -43.70 -31.21 26.78
CA ASP A 558 -43.30 -31.69 28.12
C ASP A 558 -42.03 -32.51 27.98
N GLY A 559 -40.92 -31.85 28.04
CA GLY A 559 -39.59 -32.46 27.97
C GLY A 559 -38.86 -32.28 29.28
N ASN A 560 -38.53 -33.37 29.94
CA ASN A 560 -37.58 -33.40 31.08
C ASN A 560 -36.15 -32.94 30.66
N SER A 561 -35.98 -31.73 30.25
CA SER A 561 -34.64 -31.26 30.01
C SER A 561 -33.98 -30.72 31.32
N THR A 562 -33.05 -31.50 31.79
CA THR A 562 -32.17 -31.19 32.91
C THR A 562 -31.09 -30.13 32.54
N LYS A 563 -31.19 -29.56 31.37
CA LYS A 563 -30.21 -28.53 30.95
C LYS A 563 -30.49 -27.21 31.64
N GLU A 564 -29.60 -26.85 32.54
CA GLU A 564 -29.55 -25.49 33.09
C GLU A 564 -29.29 -24.45 32.00
N GLN A 565 -30.22 -23.53 31.86
CA GLN A 565 -30.01 -22.41 30.93
C GLN A 565 -29.24 -21.29 31.61
N SER A 566 -28.06 -21.05 31.12
CA SER A 566 -27.17 -20.01 31.66
C SER A 566 -27.63 -18.58 31.32
N THR A 567 -28.35 -18.40 30.22
CA THR A 567 -28.83 -17.09 29.74
C THR A 567 -30.32 -16.91 29.98
N PRO A 568 -30.76 -15.82 30.64
CA PRO A 568 -32.19 -15.54 30.81
C PRO A 568 -32.90 -15.37 29.49
N LEU A 569 -34.11 -15.95 29.42
CA LEU A 569 -34.99 -15.83 28.28
C LEU A 569 -36.33 -15.24 28.73
N GLU A 570 -36.73 -14.15 28.10
CA GLU A 570 -38.06 -13.54 28.31
C GLU A 570 -38.85 -13.61 27.01
N LEU A 571 -40.07 -14.05 27.13
CA LEU A 571 -41.00 -14.09 26.03
C LEU A 571 -42.19 -13.17 26.35
N PHE A 572 -42.39 -12.16 25.50
CA PHE A 572 -43.58 -11.33 25.52
C PHE A 572 -44.45 -11.68 24.31
N ALA A 573 -45.61 -12.19 24.55
CA ALA A 573 -46.52 -12.56 23.51
C ALA A 573 -47.75 -11.64 23.56
N LYS A 574 -48.14 -11.12 22.38
CA LYS A 574 -49.41 -10.44 22.17
C LYS A 574 -50.26 -11.27 21.24
N ASN A 575 -51.56 -11.34 21.57
CA ASN A 575 -52.57 -12.05 20.78
C ASN A 575 -52.07 -13.47 20.39
N GLY A 576 -51.60 -14.23 21.38
CA GLY A 576 -51.04 -15.54 21.19
C GLY A 576 -51.46 -16.48 22.33
N ASP A 577 -51.73 -17.71 22.00
CA ASP A 577 -52.09 -18.73 22.97
C ASP A 577 -50.91 -19.60 23.33
N ILE A 578 -50.91 -20.17 24.55
CA ILE A 578 -49.93 -21.20 24.91
C ILE A 578 -50.62 -22.56 24.69
N ILE A 579 -50.02 -23.39 23.85
CA ILE A 579 -50.52 -24.73 23.53
C ILE A 579 -49.61 -25.74 24.23
N LEU A 580 -50.20 -26.43 25.22
CA LEU A 580 -49.56 -27.53 25.93
C LEU A 580 -49.86 -28.81 25.16
N GLN A 581 -48.94 -29.23 24.26
CA GLN A 581 -49.19 -30.31 23.32
C GLN A 581 -49.49 -31.62 24.02
N ASP A 582 -48.67 -32.00 25.01
CA ASP A 582 -48.83 -33.28 25.72
C ASP A 582 -50.07 -33.33 26.61
N LEU A 583 -50.54 -32.18 27.02
CA LEU A 583 -51.79 -32.06 27.80
C LEU A 583 -52.98 -31.73 26.92
N ASN A 584 -52.78 -31.55 25.64
CA ASN A 584 -53.79 -31.12 24.68
C ASN A 584 -54.65 -29.93 25.16
N LYS A 585 -53.97 -28.96 25.76
CA LYS A 585 -54.55 -27.73 26.31
C LYS A 585 -54.08 -26.51 25.57
N THR A 586 -54.96 -25.58 25.28
CA THR A 586 -54.73 -24.25 24.75
C THR A 586 -55.04 -23.22 25.83
N LEU A 587 -54.10 -22.39 26.15
CA LEU A 587 -54.25 -21.30 27.09
C LEU A 587 -54.36 -19.99 26.32
N PRO A 588 -55.51 -19.36 26.23
CA PRO A 588 -55.70 -18.15 25.49
C PRO A 588 -55.25 -16.93 26.30
N PHE A 589 -54.31 -16.18 25.71
CA PHE A 589 -53.83 -14.95 26.31
C PHE A 589 -53.99 -13.78 25.35
N THR A 590 -54.44 -12.64 25.88
CA THR A 590 -54.30 -11.35 25.19
C THR A 590 -52.85 -10.93 25.14
N SER A 591 -52.12 -11.16 26.26
CA SER A 591 -50.69 -11.02 26.34
C SER A 591 -50.16 -11.84 27.51
N PHE A 592 -48.95 -12.37 27.38
CA PHE A 592 -48.29 -13.00 28.48
C PHE A 592 -46.80 -12.68 28.46
N SER A 593 -46.23 -12.75 29.64
CA SER A 593 -44.77 -12.77 29.79
C SER A 593 -44.32 -14.07 30.44
N ALA A 594 -43.35 -14.73 29.91
CA ALA A 594 -42.72 -15.90 30.49
C ALA A 594 -41.23 -15.66 30.66
N GLU A 595 -40.69 -16.06 31.79
CA GLU A 595 -39.24 -15.99 32.05
C GLU A 595 -38.74 -17.37 32.49
N LYS A 596 -37.65 -17.85 31.93
CA LYS A 596 -36.93 -19.03 32.40
C LYS A 596 -35.52 -18.64 32.80
N LYS A 597 -35.12 -18.99 34.05
CA LYS A 597 -33.80 -18.67 34.58
C LYS A 597 -33.33 -19.84 35.46
N GLY A 598 -32.32 -20.52 35.02
CA GLY A 598 -31.86 -21.72 35.69
C GLY A 598 -32.98 -22.76 35.79
N LYS A 599 -33.28 -23.23 36.99
CA LYS A 599 -34.30 -24.20 37.28
C LYS A 599 -35.66 -23.57 37.55
N SER A 600 -35.72 -22.26 37.73
CA SER A 600 -36.98 -21.56 37.97
C SER A 600 -37.58 -21.03 36.65
N THR A 601 -38.92 -21.13 36.58
CA THR A 601 -39.72 -20.57 35.51
C THR A 601 -40.82 -19.73 36.11
N SER A 602 -40.96 -18.49 35.67
CA SER A 602 -42.10 -17.65 36.00
C SER A 602 -42.91 -17.33 34.74
N LEU A 603 -44.20 -17.25 34.89
CA LEU A 603 -45.09 -16.81 33.85
C LEU A 603 -46.06 -15.77 34.41
N ASN A 604 -46.14 -14.60 33.74
CA ASN A 604 -47.17 -13.62 34.03
C ASN A 604 -48.02 -13.39 32.77
N GLY A 605 -49.28 -13.70 32.83
CA GLY A 605 -50.18 -13.58 31.67
C GLY A 605 -51.35 -12.63 31.94
N LEU A 606 -51.73 -11.86 30.91
CA LEU A 606 -52.94 -11.05 30.90
C LEU A 606 -53.98 -11.77 30.03
N ALA A 607 -54.94 -12.41 30.66
CA ALA A 607 -56.14 -12.94 30.04
C ALA A 607 -57.24 -11.85 30.00
N LYS A 608 -58.31 -11.99 29.20
CA LYS A 608 -59.30 -10.94 28.93
C LYS A 608 -59.75 -10.14 30.15
N GLN A 609 -59.76 -10.72 31.33
CA GLN A 609 -60.19 -10.06 32.57
C GLN A 609 -59.36 -10.39 33.83
N GLY A 610 -58.14 -10.89 33.66
CA GLY A 610 -57.32 -11.26 34.79
C GLY A 610 -55.82 -11.28 34.54
N ARG A 611 -55.03 -11.23 35.64
CA ARG A 611 -53.56 -11.46 35.59
C ARG A 611 -53.30 -12.91 36.03
N VAL A 612 -52.43 -13.60 35.33
CA VAL A 612 -51.99 -14.96 35.71
C VAL A 612 -50.51 -14.86 35.98
N GLY A 613 -50.12 -15.12 37.18
CA GLY A 613 -48.73 -15.28 37.57
C GLY A 613 -48.44 -16.75 37.88
N TYR A 614 -47.36 -17.29 37.33
CA TYR A 614 -46.86 -18.61 37.64
C TYR A 614 -45.40 -18.54 37.99
N PHE A 615 -45.04 -19.21 39.06
CA PHE A 615 -43.68 -19.38 39.49
C PHE A 615 -43.43 -20.82 39.93
N SER A 616 -42.33 -21.40 39.51
CA SER A 616 -41.92 -22.76 39.90
C SER A 616 -40.46 -22.79 40.25
N ASP A 617 -40.08 -23.28 41.43
CA ASP A 617 -38.77 -23.56 41.89
C ASP A 617 -38.71 -24.81 42.78
N GLU A 618 -37.49 -25.41 42.88
CA GLU A 618 -37.32 -26.65 43.68
C GLU A 618 -37.35 -26.44 45.20
N LYS A 619 -36.96 -25.25 45.73
CA LYS A 619 -36.75 -25.07 47.18
C LYS A 619 -36.76 -23.63 47.70
N SER A 620 -37.16 -22.64 46.98
CA SER A 620 -36.86 -21.26 47.35
C SER A 620 -38.08 -20.37 47.50
N ILE A 621 -37.96 -19.34 48.32
CA ILE A 621 -38.93 -18.26 48.41
C ILE A 621 -38.60 -17.25 47.32
N ASN A 622 -39.59 -16.94 46.50
CA ASN A 622 -39.50 -16.00 45.42
C ASN A 622 -39.82 -14.58 45.93
N LEU A 623 -38.98 -13.60 45.62
CA LEU A 623 -39.29 -12.18 45.70
C LEU A 623 -39.51 -11.63 44.31
N ASP A 624 -40.74 -11.25 44.01
CA ASP A 624 -41.06 -10.55 42.78
C ASP A 624 -41.52 -9.14 43.11
N ALA A 625 -40.74 -8.14 42.68
CA ALA A 625 -41.06 -6.74 42.87
C ALA A 625 -41.12 -6.02 41.52
N THR A 626 -42.17 -5.34 41.26
CA THR A 626 -42.34 -4.55 40.05
C THR A 626 -42.58 -3.07 40.38
N ASP A 627 -42.04 -2.16 39.50
CA ASP A 627 -42.18 -0.70 39.60
C ASP A 627 -41.62 -0.05 40.86
N ILE A 628 -40.49 -0.56 41.39
CA ILE A 628 -39.83 -0.02 42.62
C ILE A 628 -38.87 1.14 42.30
N SER A 629 -38.66 2.04 43.24
CA SER A 629 -37.76 3.20 43.11
C SER A 629 -36.31 2.84 43.30
N GLY A 630 -35.39 3.71 42.79
CA GLY A 630 -33.95 3.61 43.05
C GLY A 630 -33.59 3.65 44.52
N GLU A 631 -34.34 4.36 45.33
CA GLU A 631 -34.14 4.41 46.77
C GLU A 631 -34.36 3.04 47.41
N PHE A 632 -35.39 2.33 47.03
CA PHE A 632 -35.66 0.97 47.48
C PHE A 632 -34.51 -0.01 47.15
N ILE A 633 -33.99 0.07 45.88
CA ILE A 633 -32.86 -0.78 45.44
C ILE A 633 -31.58 -0.42 46.20
N ASN A 634 -31.30 0.86 46.41
CA ASN A 634 -30.16 1.29 47.20
C ASN A 634 -30.22 0.77 48.61
N GLY A 635 -31.41 0.84 49.21
CA GLY A 635 -31.62 0.29 50.56
C GLY A 635 -31.42 -1.22 50.61
N LEU A 636 -31.94 -1.97 49.65
CA LEU A 636 -31.83 -3.43 49.58
C LEU A 636 -30.39 -3.89 49.33
N LEU A 637 -29.62 -3.14 48.52
CA LEU A 637 -28.23 -3.48 48.15
C LEU A 637 -27.16 -2.81 49.01
N GLY A 638 -27.59 -1.94 49.99
CA GLY A 638 -26.68 -1.16 50.80
C GLY A 638 -25.80 -0.18 50.00
N THR A 639 -26.29 0.40 48.92
CA THR A 639 -25.59 1.32 48.03
C THR A 639 -26.32 2.68 47.94
N LYS A 640 -25.64 3.68 47.41
CA LYS A 640 -26.21 4.98 47.02
C LYS A 640 -26.06 5.24 45.55
N SER A 641 -25.81 4.20 44.77
CA SER A 641 -25.40 4.31 43.35
C SER A 641 -26.54 4.60 42.37
N PHE A 642 -27.78 4.42 42.78
CA PHE A 642 -28.95 4.61 41.89
C PHE A 642 -29.74 5.83 42.32
N GLU A 643 -29.85 6.83 41.41
CA GLU A 643 -30.70 7.99 41.58
C GLU A 643 -31.86 7.97 40.57
N GLY A 644 -33.10 8.08 41.07
CA GLY A 644 -34.31 8.02 40.26
C GLY A 644 -34.57 6.63 39.65
N GLY A 645 -35.40 6.56 38.61
CA GLY A 645 -35.70 5.35 37.87
C GLY A 645 -36.81 4.48 38.47
N LYS A 646 -37.27 3.53 37.65
CA LYS A 646 -38.23 2.46 38.05
C LYS A 646 -37.53 1.12 37.95
N PHE A 647 -37.73 0.27 38.95
CA PHE A 647 -37.04 -1.00 39.05
C PHE A 647 -38.02 -2.16 39.21
N ARG A 648 -37.62 -3.32 38.63
CA ARG A 648 -38.18 -4.61 38.89
C ARG A 648 -37.14 -5.51 39.48
N LEU A 649 -37.43 -6.17 40.56
CA LEU A 649 -36.52 -7.07 41.24
C LEU A 649 -37.19 -8.43 41.43
N LYS A 650 -36.45 -9.48 41.01
CA LYS A 650 -36.75 -10.87 41.38
C LYS A 650 -35.51 -11.44 42.07
N MET A 651 -35.64 -12.07 43.17
CA MET A 651 -34.60 -12.77 43.85
C MET A 651 -35.08 -14.12 44.33
N LEU A 652 -34.27 -15.12 44.05
CA LEU A 652 -34.54 -16.50 44.45
C LEU A 652 -33.29 -17.04 45.11
N GLY A 653 -33.38 -17.61 46.25
CA GLY A 653 -32.24 -18.16 46.96
C GLY A 653 -32.56 -18.85 48.26
N GLU A 654 -31.61 -19.68 48.73
CA GLU A 654 -31.70 -20.34 50.01
C GLU A 654 -31.27 -19.44 51.14
N ASN A 655 -30.31 -18.55 50.85
CA ASN A 655 -29.69 -17.63 51.80
C ASN A 655 -28.92 -16.51 51.11
N SER A 656 -28.39 -15.56 51.86
CA SER A 656 -27.64 -14.40 51.34
C SER A 656 -26.34 -14.74 50.59
N LYS A 657 -25.84 -15.99 50.68
CA LYS A 657 -24.62 -16.45 49.97
C LYS A 657 -24.95 -17.27 48.74
N ASN A 658 -26.19 -17.81 48.61
CA ASN A 658 -26.59 -18.68 47.53
C ASN A 658 -27.92 -18.17 46.98
N PHE A 659 -27.86 -17.23 46.06
CA PHE A 659 -29.06 -16.65 45.42
C PHE A 659 -28.83 -16.33 43.96
N LYS A 660 -29.94 -16.22 43.24
CA LYS A 660 -30.02 -15.66 41.92
C LYS A 660 -30.79 -14.33 41.97
N ALA A 661 -30.33 -13.30 41.26
CA ALA A 661 -30.97 -12.02 41.25
C ALA A 661 -30.98 -11.39 39.85
N GLU A 662 -32.10 -10.76 39.56
CA GLU A 662 -32.25 -9.90 38.38
C GLU A 662 -32.64 -8.51 38.84
N VAL A 663 -31.91 -7.48 38.43
CA VAL A 663 -32.24 -6.07 38.66
C VAL A 663 -32.42 -5.40 37.31
N ARG A 664 -33.60 -4.89 37.02
CA ARG A 664 -33.86 -4.04 35.85
C ARG A 664 -34.15 -2.64 36.32
N PHE A 665 -33.64 -1.68 35.58
CA PHE A 665 -33.79 -0.25 35.86
C PHE A 665 -33.90 0.57 34.59
N PHE A 666 -34.74 1.58 34.62
CA PHE A 666 -35.05 2.45 33.51
C PHE A 666 -35.00 3.91 34.00
N GLY A 667 -34.36 4.77 33.26
CA GLY A 667 -34.29 6.18 33.58
C GLY A 667 -33.66 6.47 34.94
N THR A 668 -32.60 5.74 35.28
CA THR A 668 -31.82 5.96 36.51
C THR A 668 -30.48 6.61 36.23
N TYR A 669 -29.98 7.39 37.17
CA TYR A 669 -28.64 7.94 37.17
C TYR A 669 -27.76 7.10 38.09
N LEU A 670 -26.67 6.55 37.53
CA LEU A 670 -25.67 5.78 38.25
C LEU A 670 -24.53 6.70 38.68
N LYS A 671 -24.32 6.85 39.97
CA LYS A 671 -23.21 7.65 40.51
C LYS A 671 -22.38 6.83 41.52
N ASP A 672 -21.18 7.33 41.81
CA ASP A 672 -20.24 6.79 42.79
C ASP A 672 -19.94 5.30 42.63
N TYR A 673 -19.99 4.81 41.39
CA TYR A 673 -19.68 3.43 41.07
C TYR A 673 -18.18 3.30 40.87
N ILE A 674 -17.46 2.64 41.72
CA ILE A 674 -15.99 2.60 41.82
C ILE A 674 -15.33 2.15 40.49
N PHE A 675 -15.96 1.19 39.80
CA PHE A 675 -15.47 0.71 38.50
C PHE A 675 -15.67 1.73 37.38
N TYR A 676 -16.73 2.50 37.45
CA TYR A 676 -17.00 3.55 36.49
C TYR A 676 -15.98 4.68 36.59
N GLN A 677 -15.66 5.15 37.77
CA GLN A 677 -14.64 6.19 37.97
C GLN A 677 -13.24 5.74 37.52
N ARG A 678 -12.89 4.48 37.77
CA ARG A 678 -11.62 3.93 37.32
C ARG A 678 -11.58 3.65 35.83
N LEU A 679 -12.70 3.25 35.25
CA LEU A 679 -12.87 3.14 33.81
C LEU A 679 -12.69 4.52 33.13
N LEU A 680 -13.26 5.58 33.67
CA LEU A 680 -13.06 6.96 33.18
C LEU A 680 -11.59 7.37 33.29
N SER A 681 -10.92 7.06 34.39
CA SER A 681 -9.47 7.31 34.57
C SER A 681 -8.65 6.61 33.50
N PHE A 682 -8.95 5.35 33.20
CA PHE A 682 -8.31 4.61 32.10
C PHE A 682 -8.58 5.25 30.74
N LEU A 683 -9.83 5.55 30.42
CA LEU A 683 -10.22 6.22 29.16
C LEU A 683 -9.49 7.57 28.98
N ASN A 684 -9.30 8.32 30.07
CA ASN A 684 -8.54 9.56 30.07
C ASN A 684 -7.02 9.36 29.93
N SER A 685 -6.48 8.18 30.19
CA SER A 685 -5.05 7.88 30.09
C SER A 685 -4.63 7.44 28.67
N VAL A 686 -5.56 7.07 27.81
CA VAL A 686 -5.29 6.60 26.45
C VAL A 686 -5.49 7.76 25.47
N PRO A 687 -4.42 8.26 24.79
CA PRO A 687 -4.50 9.46 23.94
C PRO A 687 -5.57 9.38 22.82
N SER A 688 -5.77 8.21 22.23
CA SER A 688 -6.81 7.96 21.23
C SER A 688 -8.24 7.96 21.80
N LEU A 689 -8.39 7.90 23.11
CA LEU A 689 -9.68 7.89 23.82
C LEU A 689 -9.94 9.17 24.61
N LEU A 690 -9.00 10.11 24.65
CA LEU A 690 -9.12 11.42 25.35
C LEU A 690 -10.25 12.30 24.82
N SER A 691 -10.72 12.01 23.61
CA SER A 691 -11.81 12.74 22.96
C SER A 691 -13.21 12.26 23.34
N PHE A 692 -13.33 11.26 24.21
CA PHE A 692 -14.61 10.64 24.60
C PHE A 692 -15.36 11.33 25.76
N LYS A 693 -15.11 12.59 25.99
CA LYS A 693 -15.88 13.33 27.02
C LYS A 693 -17.25 13.72 26.45
N THR A 694 -18.26 12.97 26.83
CA THR A 694 -19.64 13.39 26.65
C THR A 694 -20.16 14.05 27.94
N PRO A 695 -21.10 15.00 27.88
CA PRO A 695 -21.59 15.70 29.06
C PRO A 695 -22.18 14.79 30.14
N ASP A 696 -22.72 13.64 29.75
CA ASP A 696 -23.39 12.68 30.63
C ASP A 696 -22.49 11.51 31.09
N PHE A 697 -21.30 11.35 30.49
CA PHE A 697 -20.35 10.31 30.85
C PHE A 697 -19.11 10.95 31.47
N ASN A 698 -19.18 11.25 32.75
CA ASN A 698 -18.19 12.04 33.49
C ASN A 698 -17.95 11.45 34.90
N ASP A 699 -17.12 12.11 35.69
CA ASP A 699 -16.70 11.69 37.04
C ASP A 699 -17.82 11.68 38.08
N LYS A 700 -18.96 12.32 37.83
CA LYS A 700 -20.11 12.34 38.72
C LYS A 700 -21.04 11.15 38.54
N GLY A 701 -21.08 10.58 37.35
CA GLY A 701 -21.92 9.44 37.04
C GLY A 701 -22.29 9.33 35.57
N PHE A 702 -23.25 8.48 35.32
CA PHE A 702 -23.70 8.13 34.00
C PHE A 702 -25.19 7.90 33.98
N THR A 703 -25.90 8.59 33.10
CA THR A 703 -27.35 8.41 32.95
C THR A 703 -27.66 7.15 32.15
N VAL A 704 -28.29 6.20 32.78
CA VAL A 704 -28.74 4.95 32.14
C VAL A 704 -30.23 5.09 31.80
N LYS A 705 -30.54 5.15 30.52
CA LYS A 705 -31.92 5.08 30.04
C LYS A 705 -32.51 3.71 30.29
N ASN A 706 -31.70 2.69 29.93
CA ASN A 706 -32.03 1.31 30.13
C ASN A 706 -30.83 0.57 30.73
N GLY A 707 -31.03 -0.14 31.84
CA GLY A 707 -30.02 -0.94 32.45
C GLY A 707 -30.56 -2.28 32.97
N LYS A 708 -29.68 -3.31 32.90
CA LYS A 708 -29.99 -4.64 33.45
C LYS A 708 -28.73 -5.28 33.96
N ILE A 709 -28.80 -5.86 35.15
CA ILE A 709 -27.72 -6.61 35.75
C ILE A 709 -28.25 -7.97 36.13
N LEU A 710 -27.66 -9.03 35.58
CA LEU A 710 -27.91 -10.39 35.94
C LEU A 710 -26.74 -10.96 36.71
N LEU A 711 -26.95 -11.50 37.88
CA LEU A 711 -25.87 -12.05 38.67
C LEU A 711 -26.29 -13.32 39.43
N THR A 712 -25.35 -14.18 39.69
CA THR A 712 -25.48 -15.28 40.68
C THR A 712 -24.43 -15.13 41.76
N ARG A 713 -24.77 -15.53 42.94
CA ARG A 713 -23.79 -15.63 44.04
C ARG A 713 -23.79 -17.07 44.56
N LYS A 714 -22.59 -17.66 44.65
CA LYS A 714 -22.28 -18.95 45.25
C LYS A 714 -21.15 -18.80 46.21
N GLY A 715 -21.47 -18.81 47.51
CA GLY A 715 -20.45 -18.51 48.52
C GLY A 715 -19.92 -17.10 48.40
N ASP A 716 -18.63 -16.97 48.14
CA ASP A 716 -17.94 -15.69 48.00
C ASP A 716 -17.77 -15.21 46.58
N VAL A 717 -18.20 -15.98 45.60
CA VAL A 717 -18.08 -15.62 44.21
C VAL A 717 -19.37 -15.00 43.66
N ILE A 718 -19.27 -13.78 43.13
CA ILE A 718 -20.30 -13.11 42.33
C ILE A 718 -19.89 -13.21 40.88
N GLU A 719 -20.76 -13.79 40.08
CA GLU A 719 -20.59 -13.86 38.62
C GLU A 719 -21.63 -12.95 37.97
N PHE A 720 -21.18 -11.93 37.26
CA PHE A 720 -22.01 -11.09 36.42
C PHE A 720 -22.14 -11.79 35.07
N LEU A 721 -23.32 -12.32 34.77
CA LEU A 721 -23.64 -12.97 33.50
C LEU A 721 -23.79 -11.96 32.37
N ALA A 722 -24.30 -10.78 32.74
CA ALA A 722 -24.39 -9.63 31.86
C ALA A 722 -24.50 -8.35 32.69
N ILE A 723 -23.80 -7.34 32.26
CA ILE A 723 -23.95 -5.95 32.70
C ILE A 723 -24.29 -5.16 31.44
N GLU A 724 -25.43 -4.51 31.41
CA GLU A 724 -25.85 -3.66 30.31
C GLU A 724 -26.47 -2.39 30.79
N MET A 725 -26.03 -1.29 30.22
CA MET A 725 -26.54 0.04 30.52
C MET A 725 -26.60 0.82 29.22
N ILE A 726 -27.79 1.20 28.81
CA ILE A 726 -28.03 2.06 27.67
C ILE A 726 -28.18 3.48 28.19
N GLY A 727 -27.21 4.30 27.87
CA GLY A 727 -27.18 5.68 28.35
C GLY A 727 -27.58 6.72 27.32
N THR A 728 -27.48 7.97 27.69
CA THR A 728 -27.66 9.12 26.81
C THR A 728 -26.46 9.33 25.88
N SER A 729 -25.26 9.06 26.38
CA SER A 729 -23.99 9.35 25.72
C SER A 729 -23.13 8.11 25.46
N ALA A 730 -23.37 7.03 26.20
CA ALA A 730 -22.65 5.77 26.02
C ALA A 730 -23.52 4.58 26.43
N ASP A 731 -23.30 3.44 25.76
CA ASP A 731 -23.86 2.16 26.16
C ASP A 731 -22.73 1.27 26.71
N ILE A 732 -22.97 0.59 27.80
CA ILE A 732 -22.02 -0.31 28.46
C ILE A 732 -22.68 -1.68 28.55
N GLY A 733 -22.04 -2.69 27.96
CA GLY A 733 -22.35 -4.09 28.14
C GLY A 733 -21.16 -4.81 28.83
N GLY A 734 -21.43 -5.87 29.59
CA GLY A 734 -20.34 -6.58 30.25
C GLY A 734 -20.76 -7.89 30.91
N ARG A 735 -19.73 -8.67 31.22
CA ARG A 735 -19.86 -9.90 32.01
C ARG A 735 -18.56 -10.17 32.75
N GLY A 736 -18.63 -11.04 33.74
CA GLY A 736 -17.41 -11.45 34.46
C GLY A 736 -17.65 -11.92 35.87
N THR A 737 -16.62 -12.01 36.64
CA THR A 737 -16.66 -12.53 38.02
C THR A 737 -15.97 -11.59 38.97
N ILE A 738 -16.47 -11.56 40.20
CA ILE A 738 -15.79 -10.97 41.36
C ILE A 738 -15.79 -12.02 42.45
N ASP A 739 -14.62 -12.37 42.93
CA ASP A 739 -14.41 -13.15 44.13
C ASP A 739 -14.26 -12.19 45.32
N LEU A 740 -15.22 -12.22 46.23
CA LEU A 740 -15.29 -11.31 47.36
C LEU A 740 -14.18 -11.56 48.41
N ASN A 741 -13.67 -12.80 48.46
CA ASN A 741 -12.61 -13.17 49.41
C ASN A 741 -11.25 -12.75 48.89
N SER A 742 -10.90 -13.17 47.67
CA SER A 742 -9.62 -12.83 47.02
C SER A 742 -9.64 -11.42 46.40
N LYS A 743 -10.78 -10.76 46.31
CA LYS A 743 -11.00 -9.47 45.62
C LYS A 743 -10.62 -9.50 44.15
N LYS A 744 -10.43 -10.68 43.54
CA LYS A 744 -10.08 -10.79 42.13
C LYS A 744 -11.25 -10.38 41.24
N ILE A 745 -10.93 -9.63 40.21
CA ILE A 745 -11.88 -9.17 39.18
C ILE A 745 -11.48 -9.70 37.80
N ASN A 746 -12.46 -10.17 37.08
CA ASN A 746 -12.35 -10.61 35.71
C ASN A 746 -13.62 -10.23 34.97
N ILE A 747 -13.68 -8.99 34.47
CA ILE A 747 -14.86 -8.42 33.79
C ILE A 747 -14.45 -7.94 32.40
N ASP A 748 -15.23 -8.29 31.41
CA ASP A 748 -15.16 -7.73 30.07
C ASP A 748 -16.30 -6.75 29.88
N LEU A 749 -15.95 -5.48 29.65
CA LEU A 749 -16.88 -4.41 29.37
C LEU A 749 -16.81 -4.01 27.91
N GLU A 750 -17.92 -3.89 27.31
CA GLU A 750 -18.14 -3.32 25.99
C GLU A 750 -18.67 -1.91 26.14
N LEU A 751 -17.98 -0.94 25.56
CA LEU A 751 -18.34 0.46 25.60
C LEU A 751 -18.65 0.95 24.19
N LYS A 752 -19.88 1.40 23.97
CA LYS A 752 -20.33 2.07 22.76
C LYS A 752 -20.61 3.54 23.06
N ILE A 753 -19.97 4.45 22.35
CA ILE A 753 -20.15 5.89 22.50
C ILE A 753 -21.05 6.43 21.39
N LEU A 754 -22.09 7.16 21.79
CA LEU A 754 -23.13 7.64 20.90
C LEU A 754 -22.76 8.95 20.18
N LYS A 755 -23.51 9.29 19.15
CA LYS A 755 -23.25 10.24 18.04
C LYS A 755 -22.81 11.68 18.36
N ASP A 756 -23.08 12.22 19.51
CA ASP A 756 -22.74 13.62 19.85
C ASP A 756 -21.24 13.88 20.09
N ALA A 757 -20.43 12.82 20.07
CA ALA A 757 -18.96 12.90 20.10
C ALA A 757 -18.32 13.01 18.70
N SER A 758 -19.10 13.13 17.64
CA SER A 758 -18.66 12.96 16.24
C SER A 758 -17.72 14.04 15.69
N GLY A 759 -17.59 15.20 16.35
CA GLY A 759 -16.64 16.26 15.91
C GLY A 759 -15.15 15.90 16.03
N ILE A 760 -14.82 14.71 16.55
CA ILE A 760 -13.47 14.28 16.86
C ILE A 760 -13.01 13.13 15.98
N ILE A 761 -13.96 12.37 15.44
CA ILE A 761 -13.69 11.17 14.62
C ILE A 761 -13.10 11.52 13.25
N ASP A 762 -13.45 12.70 12.71
CA ASP A 762 -12.94 13.20 11.42
C ASP A 762 -11.44 13.55 11.44
N LYS A 763 -10.79 13.52 12.59
CA LYS A 763 -9.38 13.92 12.78
C LYS A 763 -8.41 12.75 12.94
N ILE A 764 -8.87 11.50 12.90
CA ILE A 764 -8.01 10.33 13.05
C ILE A 764 -7.72 9.74 11.66
N PRO A 765 -6.49 9.87 11.13
CA PRO A 765 -6.14 9.30 9.83
C PRO A 765 -6.20 7.76 9.87
N LEU A 766 -6.75 7.13 8.82
CA LEU A 766 -6.78 5.68 8.57
C LEU A 766 -7.79 4.81 9.37
N ILE A 767 -8.47 5.33 10.38
CA ILE A 767 -9.50 4.55 11.11
C ILE A 767 -10.89 4.73 10.46
N ASN A 768 -11.05 5.71 9.59
CA ASN A 768 -12.34 6.18 9.09
C ASN A 768 -13.16 5.20 8.24
N GLN A 769 -12.61 4.08 7.78
CA GLN A 769 -13.33 3.16 6.90
C GLN A 769 -13.72 1.82 7.54
N ILE A 770 -13.14 1.46 8.68
CA ILE A 770 -13.27 0.11 9.25
C ILE A 770 -13.99 0.09 10.61
N ILE A 771 -14.02 1.20 11.36
CA ILE A 771 -14.40 1.22 12.78
C ILE A 771 -15.72 1.97 13.06
N LEU A 772 -16.27 2.70 12.10
CA LEU A 772 -17.47 3.50 12.32
C LEU A 772 -18.74 2.76 11.96
N GLY A 773 -19.64 2.63 12.91
CA GLY A 773 -20.99 2.10 12.69
C GLY A 773 -21.87 2.97 11.79
N LYS A 774 -23.02 2.42 11.42
CA LYS A 774 -24.02 3.09 10.58
C LYS A 774 -24.44 4.47 11.12
N ASP A 775 -24.40 4.60 12.45
CA ASP A 775 -24.73 5.77 13.24
C ASP A 775 -23.50 6.63 13.61
N ARG A 776 -22.34 6.38 12.98
CA ARG A 776 -21.04 6.99 13.32
C ARG A 776 -20.61 6.81 14.79
N SER A 777 -21.05 5.73 15.45
CA SER A 777 -20.62 5.41 16.81
C SER A 777 -19.28 4.66 16.82
N LEU A 778 -18.48 4.93 17.84
CA LEU A 778 -17.25 4.19 18.13
C LEU A 778 -17.50 3.20 19.26
N SER A 779 -17.07 1.95 19.06
CA SER A 779 -17.17 0.92 20.07
C SER A 779 -15.78 0.37 20.44
N THR A 780 -15.58 0.07 21.71
CA THR A 780 -14.36 -0.60 22.21
C THR A 780 -14.70 -1.63 23.26
N VAL A 781 -13.92 -2.72 23.33
CA VAL A 781 -14.00 -3.71 24.39
C VAL A 781 -12.86 -3.44 25.37
N ILE A 782 -13.21 -3.36 26.63
CA ILE A 782 -12.28 -3.11 27.74
C ILE A 782 -12.30 -4.33 28.66
N ALA A 783 -11.20 -4.99 28.76
CA ALA A 783 -11.00 -6.06 29.73
C ALA A 783 -10.50 -5.47 31.06
N ILE A 784 -11.18 -5.79 32.14
CA ILE A 784 -10.84 -5.39 33.49
C ILE A 784 -10.35 -6.63 34.23
N ARG A 785 -9.12 -6.60 34.68
CA ARG A 785 -8.41 -7.68 35.38
C ARG A 785 -7.80 -7.18 36.70
N GLY A 786 -7.08 -8.03 37.44
CA GLY A 786 -6.45 -7.66 38.67
C GLY A 786 -7.34 -7.82 39.90
N THR A 787 -7.40 -6.82 40.76
CA THR A 787 -8.25 -6.83 41.97
C THR A 787 -9.20 -5.65 42.00
N THR A 788 -10.26 -5.72 42.83
CA THR A 788 -11.20 -4.62 43.04
C THR A 788 -10.51 -3.34 43.55
N GLU A 789 -9.34 -3.46 44.19
CA GLU A 789 -8.53 -2.33 44.68
C GLU A 789 -7.56 -1.83 43.60
N LYS A 790 -7.04 -2.72 42.76
CA LYS A 790 -6.11 -2.41 41.67
C LYS A 790 -6.55 -3.10 40.38
N PRO A 791 -7.62 -2.62 39.77
CA PRO A 791 -8.03 -3.15 38.47
C PRO A 791 -7.08 -2.68 37.40
N GLU A 792 -6.69 -3.62 36.51
CA GLU A 792 -5.92 -3.40 35.31
C GLU A 792 -6.87 -3.36 34.11
N TYR A 793 -6.69 -2.38 33.23
CA TYR A 793 -7.53 -2.16 32.06
C TYR A 793 -6.71 -2.38 30.81
N SER A 794 -7.28 -3.08 29.84
CA SER A 794 -6.69 -3.27 28.51
C SER A 794 -7.77 -3.21 27.45
N THR A 795 -7.41 -2.69 26.27
CA THR A 795 -8.29 -2.69 25.11
C THR A 795 -8.01 -3.92 24.24
N GLN A 796 -9.04 -4.64 23.82
CA GLN A 796 -8.94 -5.72 22.85
C GLN A 796 -9.47 -5.24 21.49
N ILE A 797 -8.61 -5.37 20.45
CA ILE A 797 -8.89 -4.82 19.13
C ILE A 797 -9.73 -5.81 18.31
N LEU A 798 -10.71 -5.27 17.60
CA LEU A 798 -11.48 -5.73 16.41
C LEU A 798 -11.80 -7.24 16.27
N ARG A 799 -10.92 -8.16 16.60
CA ARG A 799 -11.09 -9.59 16.36
C ARG A 799 -12.24 -10.19 17.17
N ASP A 800 -12.31 -9.84 18.45
CA ASP A 800 -13.35 -10.34 19.35
C ASP A 800 -14.71 -9.72 19.04
N ALA A 801 -14.69 -8.52 18.46
CA ALA A 801 -15.90 -7.82 18.02
C ALA A 801 -16.56 -8.43 16.77
N LEU A 802 -15.81 -9.05 15.88
CA LEU A 802 -16.34 -9.77 14.72
C LEU A 802 -17.05 -11.09 15.11
N LEU A 803 -16.64 -11.68 16.21
CA LEU A 803 -17.17 -12.97 16.68
C LEU A 803 -18.31 -12.83 17.69
N SER A 804 -18.39 -11.72 18.39
CA SER A 804 -19.45 -11.43 19.37
C SER A 804 -20.85 -11.51 18.77
N PRO A 805 -21.12 -10.96 17.56
CA PRO A 805 -22.43 -11.05 16.91
C PRO A 805 -22.93 -12.47 16.65
N LEU A 806 -22.03 -13.37 16.29
CA LEU A 806 -22.39 -14.75 15.94
C LEU A 806 -22.74 -15.58 17.17
N LYS A 807 -22.11 -15.30 18.31
CA LYS A 807 -22.47 -15.87 19.60
C LYS A 807 -23.87 -15.46 20.03
N ILE A 808 -24.20 -14.20 19.79
CA ILE A 808 -25.51 -13.65 20.12
C ILE A 808 -26.58 -14.30 19.21
N ILE A 809 -26.33 -14.46 17.91
CA ILE A 809 -27.24 -15.18 16.99
C ILE A 809 -27.46 -16.61 17.44
N ARG A 810 -26.45 -17.32 17.88
CA ARG A 810 -26.59 -18.67 18.47
C ARG A 810 -27.56 -18.67 19.64
N ASN A 811 -27.33 -17.73 20.58
CA ASN A 811 -28.19 -17.65 21.77
C ASN A 811 -29.65 -17.32 21.41
N VAL A 812 -29.88 -16.56 20.32
CA VAL A 812 -31.22 -16.27 19.79
C VAL A 812 -31.93 -17.52 19.30
N LEU A 813 -31.24 -18.31 18.51
CA LEU A 813 -31.84 -19.44 17.83
C LEU A 813 -32.12 -20.61 18.78
N GLN A 814 -31.34 -20.75 19.86
CA GLN A 814 -31.54 -21.78 20.89
C GLN A 814 -32.58 -21.39 21.97
N ALA A 815 -32.76 -20.10 22.16
CA ALA A 815 -33.57 -19.59 23.27
C ALA A 815 -35.02 -20.09 23.29
N PRO A 816 -35.75 -20.11 22.15
CA PRO A 816 -37.15 -20.60 22.13
C PRO A 816 -37.33 -22.07 22.52
N PHE A 817 -36.29 -22.88 22.31
CA PHE A 817 -36.35 -24.33 22.62
C PHE A 817 -36.14 -24.65 24.10
N LEU A 818 -35.58 -23.68 24.85
CA LEU A 818 -35.17 -23.87 26.23
C LEU A 818 -36.10 -23.24 27.25
N ILE A 819 -37.18 -22.56 26.80
CA ILE A 819 -38.12 -21.91 27.72
C ILE A 819 -38.87 -22.94 28.57
N PHE A 820 -39.13 -24.09 28.05
CA PHE A 820 -40.04 -25.10 28.63
C PHE A 820 -39.45 -26.53 28.68
N GLU A 821 -38.19 -26.71 28.26
CA GLU A 821 -37.41 -27.88 28.58
C GLU A 821 -36.93 -27.74 30.03
#